data_e8a1c044b580f1290f30e4c14e0bb1fc
#
_entry.id   e8a1c044b580f1290f30e4c14e0bb1fc
#
_cell.length_a   1.000
_cell.length_b   1.000
_cell.length_c   1.000
_cell.angle_alpha   90.00
_cell.angle_beta   90.00
_cell.angle_gamma   90.00
#
_symmetry.space_group_name_H-M   'P 1'
#
loop_
_entity.id
_entity.type
_entity.pdbx_description
1 polymer ?
#
loop_
_entity_poly.entity_id
_entity_poly.type
_entity_poly.pdbx_seq_one_letter_code
_entity_poly.pdbx_strand_id
1 'polypeptide(L)'
;MIHRADILSGALLLASLVLFAGCSKEWPTHCEETDLQECRVAVVLPLSDGQEADWKQCLGFCTTYLTQAFCNTGLGVKLVYEWYDEQSPDLQGIASELASRGDIKAVIGGLHSDNAMVLADALSEKDKPFFTLATTDQLVRGYSSWGNLWAMTETDITQCEVMLSKVIQYGAKSVALLVGGESAYGQTFTDWFPFQAQELGVKNAGVFSYSGDVEAQTRAALSSDADYILCAPNNVDELEKILKTYNATEHTARLLMSEAAYSGDAIENLGELAEGIEGVCYSADPSSGFEVAYSAIVGRVPVLGEAQVYDAAMLIGYASMVQMLHKGMSFKDAMCELVSGRDKVDSFWGTDGMLRVTKSLASGGHPDVNGASGSLDFDEKVFTNVLKTFYCNYIVYQQEYVVLEYCSTKGDRRSAPTLAEWNWKNSKAQDIEGGGDIVYPALDKRWALLIATSSGWDNYRHQVDVLNIYQQLKAGGYDDDHIVLVIEDDLANNTANPQKGVLYSRMDGVNVHKDVKVDYHISDLKPNDVREILLGNRSDRLPAVIESDEDDNIFVFWSGHGAPGYLGFGTFSYSRDNMESCLAAMDEKGRFRQALWFIEACYSGSVARMADNHSHTIIFTAAGEDETSKADEYNRDWKVWMSNRFSATLQDCMKDEPDMPLRDLYYRLFQSTVGSHVRVYGIDGYGSLYKHSLEEIM
;
A
#
# COMPACT_ATOMS: atom_id res chain seq x y z
N MET A 1 18.08 -74.23 -5.47
CA MET A 1 18.69 -72.88 -5.44
C MET A 1 17.57 -71.88 -5.52
N ILE A 2 16.66 -71.91 -4.56
CA ILE A 2 15.66 -70.89 -4.31
C ILE A 2 15.59 -70.82 -2.79
N HIS A 3 16.11 -69.78 -2.15
CA HIS A 3 15.90 -69.46 -0.72
C HIS A 3 17.01 -68.53 -0.15
N ARG A 4 17.46 -67.53 -0.93
CA ARG A 4 18.32 -66.49 -0.36
C ARG A 4 17.99 -65.06 -0.80
N ALA A 5 17.04 -64.88 -1.71
CA ALA A 5 16.63 -63.54 -2.15
C ALA A 5 15.48 -62.96 -1.33
N ASP A 6 14.63 -63.76 -0.72
CA ASP A 6 13.43 -63.28 0.03
C ASP A 6 13.72 -62.85 1.45
N ILE A 7 14.86 -63.21 2.01
CA ILE A 7 15.23 -62.79 3.41
C ILE A 7 15.89 -61.41 3.41
N LEU A 8 16.53 -61.01 2.32
CA LEU A 8 17.13 -59.65 2.25
C LEU A 8 16.08 -58.56 1.93
N SER A 9 15.01 -58.86 1.18
CA SER A 9 13.94 -57.92 0.93
C SER A 9 13.07 -57.65 2.14
N GLY A 10 12.86 -58.66 2.99
CA GLY A 10 12.10 -58.51 4.24
C GLY A 10 12.85 -57.71 5.31
N ALA A 11 14.18 -57.85 5.35
CA ALA A 11 15.01 -57.09 6.30
C ALA A 11 15.21 -55.61 5.91
N LEU A 12 15.22 -55.28 4.62
CA LEU A 12 15.24 -53.89 4.13
C LEU A 12 13.90 -53.16 4.32
N LEU A 13 12.76 -53.89 4.19
CA LEU A 13 11.45 -53.29 4.46
C LEU A 13 11.22 -53.07 5.98
N LEU A 14 11.73 -53.94 6.86
CA LEU A 14 11.67 -53.72 8.30
C LEU A 14 12.66 -52.62 8.75
N ALA A 15 13.80 -52.48 8.11
CA ALA A 15 14.75 -51.42 8.44
C ALA A 15 14.28 -50.03 7.96
N SER A 16 13.52 -49.94 6.86
CA SER A 16 12.90 -48.69 6.42
C SER A 16 11.68 -48.28 7.26
N LEU A 17 11.00 -49.23 7.86
CA LEU A 17 9.88 -48.98 8.80
C LEU A 17 10.35 -48.58 10.20
N VAL A 18 11.57 -48.94 10.60
CA VAL A 18 12.15 -48.54 11.91
C VAL A 18 12.87 -47.20 11.86
N LEU A 19 13.22 -46.69 10.67
CA LEU A 19 13.86 -45.38 10.53
C LEU A 19 12.86 -44.20 10.43
N PHE A 20 11.56 -44.46 10.36
CA PHE A 20 10.50 -43.44 10.46
C PHE A 20 9.79 -43.41 11.80
N ALA A 21 10.20 -44.21 12.80
CA ALA A 21 9.78 -44.11 14.19
C ALA A 21 10.63 -43.11 14.98
N GLY A 22 10.99 -41.96 14.35
CA GLY A 22 11.56 -40.81 15.02
C GLY A 22 10.44 -39.90 15.46
N CYS A 23 10.04 -40.00 16.72
CA CYS A 23 9.28 -39.04 17.54
C CYS A 23 8.20 -38.24 16.79
N SER A 24 7.21 -38.89 16.21
CA SER A 24 5.87 -38.29 16.13
C SER A 24 5.34 -38.25 17.58
N LYS A 25 5.35 -37.06 18.17
CA LYS A 25 4.56 -36.80 19.36
C LYS A 25 3.13 -37.09 18.93
N GLU A 26 2.56 -38.25 19.33
CA GLU A 26 1.13 -38.49 19.14
C GLU A 26 0.40 -37.46 20.00
N TRP A 27 -0.18 -36.48 19.33
CA TRP A 27 -1.05 -35.53 19.97
C TRP A 27 -2.36 -36.25 20.32
N PRO A 28 -2.97 -35.97 21.47
CA PRO A 28 -4.30 -36.49 21.76
C PRO A 28 -5.27 -36.06 20.66
N THR A 29 -6.11 -36.97 20.21
CA THR A 29 -7.11 -36.70 19.17
C THR A 29 -8.37 -36.00 19.71
N HIS A 30 -8.43 -35.80 21.00
CA HIS A 30 -9.50 -35.09 21.71
C HIS A 30 -8.99 -34.64 23.08
N CYS A 31 -9.45 -33.47 23.55
CA CYS A 31 -9.24 -32.96 24.90
C CYS A 31 -10.47 -32.19 25.40
N GLU A 32 -10.53 -31.94 26.69
CA GLU A 32 -11.51 -31.02 27.26
C GLU A 32 -10.99 -29.57 27.19
N GLU A 33 -11.89 -28.60 27.24
CA GLU A 33 -11.52 -27.17 27.20
C GLU A 33 -10.53 -26.78 28.32
N THR A 34 -10.66 -27.43 29.48
CA THR A 34 -9.78 -27.22 30.63
C THR A 34 -8.33 -27.70 30.41
N ASP A 35 -8.10 -28.50 29.38
CA ASP A 35 -6.77 -29.00 29.03
C ASP A 35 -6.02 -28.02 28.11
N LEU A 36 -6.72 -27.03 27.50
CA LEU A 36 -6.12 -26.02 26.64
C LEU A 36 -5.39 -24.98 27.48
N GLN A 37 -4.18 -24.60 27.01
CA GLN A 37 -3.42 -23.54 27.64
C GLN A 37 -4.06 -22.17 27.33
N GLU A 38 -4.22 -21.30 28.34
CA GLU A 38 -4.69 -19.94 28.12
C GLU A 38 -3.74 -19.16 27.22
N CYS A 39 -4.30 -18.44 26.26
CA CYS A 39 -3.62 -17.49 25.40
C CYS A 39 -4.29 -16.12 25.58
N ARG A 40 -3.61 -15.20 26.25
CA ARG A 40 -4.17 -13.87 26.55
C ARG A 40 -3.97 -12.93 25.39
N VAL A 41 -5.05 -12.27 24.99
CA VAL A 41 -5.10 -11.28 23.92
C VAL A 41 -5.68 -9.99 24.50
N ALA A 42 -4.99 -8.88 24.30
CA ALA A 42 -5.54 -7.58 24.65
C ALA A 42 -6.44 -7.09 23.51
N VAL A 43 -7.59 -6.55 23.86
CA VAL A 43 -8.53 -5.94 22.91
C VAL A 43 -8.65 -4.46 23.26
N VAL A 44 -8.21 -3.60 22.35
CA VAL A 44 -8.18 -2.14 22.55
C VAL A 44 -9.07 -1.50 21.47
N LEU A 45 -10.35 -1.34 21.78
CA LEU A 45 -11.39 -0.87 20.88
C LEU A 45 -12.21 0.25 21.56
N PRO A 46 -13.04 1.02 20.82
CA PRO A 46 -13.87 2.06 21.42
C PRO A 46 -14.99 1.41 22.23
N LEU A 47 -14.77 1.26 23.53
CA LEU A 47 -15.74 0.64 24.45
C LEU A 47 -16.74 1.67 24.96
N SER A 48 -16.35 2.93 25.05
CA SER A 48 -17.20 4.05 25.51
C SER A 48 -18.32 4.39 24.51
N ASP A 49 -18.21 3.96 23.25
CA ASP A 49 -19.17 4.24 22.16
C ASP A 49 -20.39 3.28 22.19
N GLY A 50 -20.64 2.57 23.28
CA GLY A 50 -21.78 1.69 23.42
C GLY A 50 -21.64 0.30 22.75
N GLN A 51 -20.60 0.08 21.98
CA GLN A 51 -20.39 -1.17 21.20
C GLN A 51 -19.65 -2.29 21.97
N GLU A 52 -19.34 -2.10 23.25
CA GLU A 52 -18.60 -3.09 24.06
C GLU A 52 -19.27 -4.47 24.04
N ALA A 53 -20.61 -4.50 24.14
CA ALA A 53 -21.37 -5.75 24.12
C ALA A 53 -21.25 -6.48 22.78
N ASP A 54 -21.23 -5.74 21.69
CA ASP A 54 -21.13 -6.27 20.33
C ASP A 54 -19.76 -6.90 20.09
N TRP A 55 -18.68 -6.20 20.44
CA TRP A 55 -17.33 -6.75 20.36
C TRP A 55 -17.15 -8.02 21.19
N LYS A 56 -17.68 -8.04 22.41
CA LYS A 56 -17.64 -9.23 23.28
C LYS A 56 -18.42 -10.39 22.68
N GLN A 57 -19.57 -10.14 22.08
CA GLN A 57 -20.38 -11.15 21.40
C GLN A 57 -19.63 -11.75 20.21
N CYS A 58 -19.04 -10.91 19.38
CA CYS A 58 -18.28 -11.32 18.19
C CYS A 58 -17.10 -12.22 18.57
N LEU A 59 -16.27 -11.79 19.51
CA LEU A 59 -15.12 -12.58 19.97
C LEU A 59 -15.54 -13.85 20.72
N GLY A 60 -16.64 -13.81 21.45
CA GLY A 60 -17.24 -15.00 22.06
C GLY A 60 -17.72 -16.04 21.04
N PHE A 61 -18.30 -15.55 19.93
CA PHE A 61 -18.71 -16.37 18.80
C PHE A 61 -17.51 -17.08 18.16
N CYS A 62 -16.43 -16.34 17.83
CA CYS A 62 -15.18 -16.91 17.34
C CYS A 62 -14.59 -17.95 18.29
N THR A 63 -14.43 -17.58 19.56
CA THR A 63 -13.77 -18.42 20.57
C THR A 63 -14.52 -19.74 20.78
N THR A 64 -15.83 -19.74 20.72
CA THR A 64 -16.65 -20.94 20.86
C THR A 64 -16.31 -21.99 19.80
N TYR A 65 -16.28 -21.60 18.54
CA TYR A 65 -15.96 -22.51 17.43
C TYR A 65 -14.50 -22.92 17.42
N LEU A 66 -13.59 -21.97 17.69
CA LEU A 66 -12.16 -22.23 17.71
C LEU A 66 -11.77 -23.20 18.83
N THR A 67 -12.31 -23.01 20.05
CA THR A 67 -12.13 -23.91 21.19
C THR A 67 -12.65 -25.33 20.86
N GLN A 68 -13.81 -25.42 20.23
CA GLN A 68 -14.36 -26.71 19.81
C GLN A 68 -13.45 -27.40 18.79
N ALA A 69 -12.91 -26.69 17.82
CA ALA A 69 -11.99 -27.24 16.83
C ALA A 69 -10.68 -27.72 17.49
N PHE A 70 -10.12 -26.94 18.41
CA PHE A 70 -8.93 -27.32 19.17
C PHE A 70 -9.16 -28.54 20.08
N CYS A 71 -10.28 -28.60 20.79
CA CYS A 71 -10.61 -29.76 21.58
C CYS A 71 -10.75 -31.05 20.73
N ASN A 72 -11.34 -30.93 19.53
CA ASN A 72 -11.47 -32.06 18.60
C ASN A 72 -10.13 -32.54 18.00
N THR A 73 -9.11 -31.71 17.99
CA THR A 73 -7.75 -32.09 17.55
C THR A 73 -6.80 -32.37 18.70
N GLY A 74 -7.20 -32.05 19.94
CA GLY A 74 -6.39 -32.18 21.14
C GLY A 74 -5.16 -31.25 21.19
N LEU A 75 -5.15 -30.20 20.34
CA LEU A 75 -4.04 -29.26 20.20
C LEU A 75 -4.56 -27.87 19.91
N GLY A 76 -4.08 -26.89 20.66
CA GLY A 76 -4.42 -25.48 20.51
C GLY A 76 -4.41 -24.71 21.82
N VAL A 77 -5.06 -23.57 21.83
CA VAL A 77 -5.10 -22.65 22.97
C VAL A 77 -6.53 -22.22 23.26
N LYS A 78 -6.76 -21.78 24.50
CA LYS A 78 -7.99 -21.09 24.89
C LYS A 78 -7.73 -19.59 24.86
N LEU A 79 -8.39 -18.86 23.96
CA LEU A 79 -8.28 -17.40 23.92
C LEU A 79 -8.99 -16.78 25.13
N VAL A 80 -8.29 -15.87 25.81
CA VAL A 80 -8.79 -15.08 26.94
C VAL A 80 -8.55 -13.62 26.65
N TYR A 81 -9.59 -12.80 26.66
CA TYR A 81 -9.50 -11.39 26.28
C TYR A 81 -9.42 -10.49 27.51
N GLU A 82 -8.50 -9.52 27.44
CA GLU A 82 -8.42 -8.37 28.34
C GLU A 82 -8.81 -7.13 27.58
N TRP A 83 -9.78 -6.37 28.11
CA TRP A 83 -10.47 -5.29 27.42
C TRP A 83 -9.95 -3.94 27.89
N TYR A 84 -9.65 -3.07 26.95
CA TYR A 84 -9.17 -1.71 27.15
C TYR A 84 -9.91 -0.78 26.19
N ASP A 85 -10.27 0.42 26.69
CA ASP A 85 -10.92 1.42 25.87
C ASP A 85 -9.87 2.24 25.11
N GLU A 86 -9.91 2.24 23.77
CA GLU A 86 -9.00 3.02 22.96
C GLU A 86 -9.22 4.54 23.07
N GLN A 87 -10.39 4.97 23.58
CA GLN A 87 -10.69 6.38 23.84
C GLN A 87 -10.23 6.83 25.22
N SER A 88 -9.57 5.94 25.98
CA SER A 88 -8.99 6.28 27.28
C SER A 88 -8.02 7.46 27.17
N PRO A 89 -8.12 8.47 28.04
CA PRO A 89 -7.14 9.55 28.07
C PRO A 89 -5.71 9.09 28.42
N ASP A 90 -5.56 7.86 28.94
CA ASP A 90 -4.25 7.22 29.23
C ASP A 90 -3.90 6.12 28.22
N LEU A 91 -4.33 6.25 26.97
CA LEU A 91 -4.04 5.24 25.93
C LEU A 91 -2.52 4.97 25.78
N GLN A 92 -1.69 6.02 25.90
CA GLN A 92 -0.23 5.88 25.86
C GLN A 92 0.31 5.01 27.02
N GLY A 93 -0.26 5.14 28.21
CA GLY A 93 0.07 4.30 29.37
C GLY A 93 -0.34 2.85 29.14
N ILE A 94 -1.56 2.63 28.65
CA ILE A 94 -2.10 1.32 28.28
C ILE A 94 -1.21 0.66 27.21
N ALA A 95 -0.86 1.36 26.14
CA ALA A 95 -0.02 0.84 25.07
C ALA A 95 1.37 0.41 25.58
N SER A 96 1.98 1.22 26.42
CA SER A 96 3.29 0.94 27.04
C SER A 96 3.23 -0.27 28.00
N GLU A 97 2.16 -0.39 28.77
CA GLU A 97 1.91 -1.56 29.64
C GLU A 97 1.79 -2.82 28.79
N LEU A 98 0.92 -2.83 27.79
CA LEU A 98 0.67 -3.98 26.92
C LEU A 98 1.94 -4.41 26.16
N ALA A 99 2.72 -3.47 25.69
CA ALA A 99 4.00 -3.75 25.03
C ALA A 99 4.95 -4.52 25.97
N SER A 100 5.00 -4.16 27.25
CA SER A 100 5.90 -4.75 28.23
C SER A 100 5.45 -6.10 28.82
N ARG A 101 4.16 -6.43 28.73
CA ARG A 101 3.57 -7.63 29.32
C ARG A 101 3.89 -8.89 28.51
N GLY A 102 4.70 -9.78 29.08
CA GLY A 102 5.09 -11.05 28.44
C GLY A 102 3.96 -12.09 28.37
N ASP A 103 2.89 -11.95 29.16
CA ASP A 103 1.73 -12.82 29.19
C ASP A 103 0.69 -12.49 28.11
N ILE A 104 0.71 -11.26 27.55
CA ILE A 104 -0.13 -10.88 26.42
C ILE A 104 0.53 -11.35 25.11
N LYS A 105 -0.18 -12.18 24.36
CA LYS A 105 0.29 -12.78 23.10
C LYS A 105 0.26 -11.82 21.93
N ALA A 106 -0.83 -11.11 21.77
CA ALA A 106 -1.09 -10.16 20.71
C ALA A 106 -2.09 -9.08 21.17
N VAL A 107 -2.18 -8.01 20.41
CA VAL A 107 -3.17 -6.95 20.60
C VAL A 107 -4.07 -6.89 19.37
N ILE A 108 -5.38 -6.79 19.56
CA ILE A 108 -6.39 -6.52 18.53
C ILE A 108 -6.98 -5.15 18.82
N GLY A 109 -7.06 -4.27 17.83
CA GLY A 109 -7.74 -2.98 18.05
C GLY A 109 -7.21 -1.85 17.19
N GLY A 110 -7.38 -0.63 17.68
CA GLY A 110 -7.06 0.55 16.91
C GLY A 110 -8.04 0.73 15.75
N LEU A 111 -9.29 1.02 16.06
CA LEU A 111 -10.30 1.35 15.06
C LEU A 111 -10.07 2.78 14.54
N HIS A 112 -9.73 3.72 15.44
CA HIS A 112 -9.39 5.09 15.06
C HIS A 112 -7.89 5.21 14.76
N SER A 113 -7.58 5.84 13.64
CA SER A 113 -6.21 5.91 13.09
C SER A 113 -5.18 6.50 14.03
N ASP A 114 -5.50 7.61 14.69
CA ASP A 114 -4.56 8.27 15.62
C ASP A 114 -4.30 7.40 16.86
N ASN A 115 -5.30 6.68 17.34
CA ASN A 115 -5.18 5.73 18.44
C ASN A 115 -4.36 4.49 18.04
N ALA A 116 -4.57 4.00 16.82
CA ALA A 116 -3.78 2.91 16.26
C ALA A 116 -2.30 3.28 16.12
N MET A 117 -1.99 4.53 15.77
CA MET A 117 -0.60 5.04 15.74
C MET A 117 0.04 5.00 17.13
N VAL A 118 -0.67 5.44 18.18
CA VAL A 118 -0.19 5.36 19.58
C VAL A 118 0.11 3.92 20.00
N LEU A 119 -0.77 2.98 19.63
CA LEU A 119 -0.57 1.55 19.91
C LEU A 119 0.65 1.01 19.14
N ALA A 120 0.75 1.29 17.84
CA ALA A 120 1.83 0.81 16.99
C ALA A 120 3.21 1.31 17.46
N ASP A 121 3.33 2.57 17.89
CA ASP A 121 4.56 3.13 18.45
C ASP A 121 5.09 2.27 19.61
N ALA A 122 4.25 2.04 20.62
CA ALA A 122 4.67 1.29 21.81
C ALA A 122 4.88 -0.21 21.53
N LEU A 123 3.99 -0.83 20.73
CA LEU A 123 4.02 -2.28 20.46
C LEU A 123 5.20 -2.66 19.57
N SER A 124 5.56 -1.81 18.59
CA SER A 124 6.68 -2.06 17.70
C SER A 124 8.03 -2.09 18.42
N GLU A 125 8.22 -1.26 19.46
CA GLU A 125 9.43 -1.25 20.29
C GLU A 125 9.73 -2.59 20.97
N LYS A 126 8.71 -3.40 21.21
CA LYS A 126 8.78 -4.69 21.91
C LYS A 126 8.43 -5.88 21.02
N ASP A 127 8.31 -5.64 19.73
CA ASP A 127 7.95 -6.67 18.72
C ASP A 127 6.65 -7.43 19.08
N LYS A 128 5.68 -6.72 19.66
CA LYS A 128 4.39 -7.28 20.08
C LYS A 128 3.42 -7.33 18.90
N PRO A 129 2.91 -8.50 18.49
CA PRO A 129 1.95 -8.59 17.36
C PRO A 129 0.72 -7.70 17.56
N PHE A 130 0.40 -6.92 16.54
CA PHE A 130 -0.71 -5.98 16.53
C PHE A 130 -1.60 -6.19 15.31
N PHE A 131 -2.86 -6.52 15.55
CA PHE A 131 -3.92 -6.66 14.56
C PHE A 131 -4.78 -5.40 14.59
N THR A 132 -4.71 -4.60 13.54
CA THR A 132 -5.39 -3.29 13.48
C THR A 132 -6.50 -3.25 12.45
N LEU A 133 -7.54 -2.46 12.75
CA LEU A 133 -8.62 -2.13 11.83
C LEU A 133 -8.37 -0.79 11.12
N ALA A 134 -7.57 0.10 11.73
CA ALA A 134 -7.13 1.32 11.07
C ALA A 134 -6.04 1.00 10.02
N THR A 135 -6.18 1.56 8.84
CA THR A 135 -5.33 1.26 7.67
C THR A 135 -4.89 2.51 6.93
N THR A 136 -4.69 3.61 7.66
CA THR A 136 -4.16 4.83 7.06
C THR A 136 -2.77 4.58 6.46
N ASP A 137 -2.47 5.31 5.41
CA ASP A 137 -1.18 5.23 4.74
C ASP A 137 0.01 5.42 5.71
N GLN A 138 -0.10 6.38 6.62
CA GLN A 138 0.94 6.66 7.62
C GLN A 138 1.21 5.45 8.54
N LEU A 139 0.16 4.77 9.01
CA LEU A 139 0.28 3.59 9.86
C LEU A 139 0.92 2.43 9.09
N VAL A 140 0.30 2.03 7.99
CA VAL A 140 0.72 0.84 7.24
C VAL A 140 2.12 1.00 6.66
N ARG A 141 2.43 2.15 6.09
CA ARG A 141 3.75 2.47 5.54
C ARG A 141 4.80 2.70 6.63
N GLY A 142 4.45 3.43 7.69
CA GLY A 142 5.36 3.77 8.78
C GLY A 142 5.92 2.55 9.50
N TYR A 143 5.13 1.50 9.64
CA TYR A 143 5.50 0.27 10.36
C TYR A 143 5.70 -0.95 9.44
N SER A 144 5.83 -0.75 8.13
CA SER A 144 6.01 -1.83 7.15
C SER A 144 7.21 -2.75 7.43
N SER A 145 8.29 -2.21 7.98
CA SER A 145 9.50 -2.97 8.32
C SER A 145 9.40 -3.78 9.62
N TRP A 146 8.39 -3.55 10.44
CA TRP A 146 8.23 -4.24 11.72
C TRP A 146 7.92 -5.74 11.54
N GLY A 147 6.98 -6.07 10.65
CA GLY A 147 6.61 -7.45 10.35
C GLY A 147 5.67 -8.12 11.34
N ASN A 148 5.21 -7.41 12.38
CA ASN A 148 4.19 -7.84 13.33
C ASN A 148 3.00 -6.87 13.42
N LEU A 149 2.87 -5.95 12.46
CA LEU A 149 1.65 -5.21 12.16
C LEU A 149 0.82 -6.03 11.17
N TRP A 150 -0.42 -6.33 11.52
CA TRP A 150 -1.38 -7.11 10.71
C TRP A 150 -2.63 -6.26 10.51
N ALA A 151 -2.69 -5.53 9.40
CA ALA A 151 -3.82 -4.69 9.06
C ALA A 151 -4.92 -5.54 8.40
N MET A 152 -6.10 -5.55 9.00
CA MET A 152 -7.18 -6.49 8.67
C MET A 152 -8.05 -6.05 7.49
N THR A 153 -7.73 -4.91 6.88
CA THR A 153 -8.35 -4.39 5.64
C THR A 153 -7.27 -3.86 4.70
N GLU A 154 -7.62 -3.59 3.45
CA GLU A 154 -6.79 -2.78 2.57
C GLU A 154 -6.72 -1.34 3.09
N THR A 155 -5.79 -0.55 2.54
CA THR A 155 -5.55 0.82 3.01
C THR A 155 -6.71 1.75 2.69
N ASP A 156 -6.84 2.86 3.44
CA ASP A 156 -7.81 3.94 3.17
C ASP A 156 -7.61 4.61 1.80
N ILE A 157 -6.43 4.42 1.19
CA ILE A 157 -6.19 4.76 -0.22
C ILE A 157 -7.16 4.02 -1.13
N THR A 158 -7.31 2.71 -0.92
CA THR A 158 -8.24 1.86 -1.65
C THR A 158 -9.69 2.26 -1.38
N GLN A 159 -10.02 2.58 -0.14
CA GLN A 159 -11.36 3.05 0.20
C GLN A 159 -11.73 4.35 -0.52
N CYS A 160 -10.83 5.31 -0.61
CA CYS A 160 -11.07 6.55 -1.37
C CYS A 160 -11.41 6.24 -2.84
N GLU A 161 -10.70 5.31 -3.46
CA GLU A 161 -10.96 4.88 -4.83
C GLU A 161 -12.31 4.15 -4.97
N VAL A 162 -12.68 3.31 -4.00
CA VAL A 162 -14.00 2.64 -3.96
C VAL A 162 -15.13 3.66 -3.87
N MET A 163 -15.00 4.66 -3.02
CA MET A 163 -15.99 5.73 -2.90
C MET A 163 -16.14 6.52 -4.21
N LEU A 164 -15.02 6.85 -4.86
CA LEU A 164 -15.04 7.48 -6.19
C LEU A 164 -15.74 6.60 -7.22
N SER A 165 -15.42 5.31 -7.27
CA SER A 165 -16.06 4.37 -8.20
C SER A 165 -17.56 4.32 -8.01
N LYS A 166 -18.03 4.43 -6.74
CA LYS A 166 -19.47 4.41 -6.42
C LYS A 166 -20.19 5.65 -6.95
N VAL A 167 -19.65 6.84 -6.74
CA VAL A 167 -20.31 8.06 -7.26
C VAL A 167 -20.24 8.14 -8.78
N ILE A 168 -19.20 7.58 -9.40
CA ILE A 168 -19.13 7.44 -10.88
C ILE A 168 -20.22 6.50 -11.39
N GLN A 169 -20.47 5.39 -10.71
CA GLN A 169 -21.60 4.51 -11.03
C GLN A 169 -22.93 5.26 -10.97
N TYR A 170 -23.08 6.20 -10.05
CA TYR A 170 -24.25 7.08 -9.97
C TYR A 170 -24.27 8.19 -11.03
N GLY A 171 -23.26 8.28 -11.87
CA GLY A 171 -23.18 9.21 -12.99
C GLY A 171 -22.55 10.56 -12.65
N ALA A 172 -21.84 10.67 -11.52
CA ALA A 172 -21.10 11.88 -11.16
C ALA A 172 -20.10 12.27 -12.25
N LYS A 173 -19.99 13.55 -12.56
CA LYS A 173 -19.01 14.14 -13.47
C LYS A 173 -18.01 15.02 -12.71
N SER A 174 -18.41 15.49 -11.53
CA SER A 174 -17.63 16.37 -10.67
C SER A 174 -17.80 15.94 -9.23
N VAL A 175 -16.69 15.76 -8.52
CA VAL A 175 -16.67 15.25 -7.14
C VAL A 175 -15.76 16.14 -6.29
N ALA A 176 -16.21 16.48 -5.09
CA ALA A 176 -15.40 17.16 -4.08
C ALA A 176 -15.10 16.22 -2.90
N LEU A 177 -14.06 16.54 -2.13
CA LEU A 177 -13.74 15.89 -0.87
C LEU A 177 -13.97 16.87 0.30
N LEU A 178 -14.69 16.43 1.34
CA LEU A 178 -14.85 17.12 2.62
C LEU A 178 -14.26 16.24 3.74
N VAL A 179 -13.24 16.72 4.44
CA VAL A 179 -12.40 15.84 5.27
C VAL A 179 -11.86 16.55 6.51
N GLY A 180 -11.73 15.82 7.61
CA GLY A 180 -11.03 16.28 8.83
C GLY A 180 -9.51 16.28 8.61
N GLY A 181 -8.90 17.47 8.47
CA GLY A 181 -7.54 17.63 7.98
C GLY A 181 -6.41 17.35 8.97
N GLU A 182 -6.71 17.22 10.27
CA GLU A 182 -5.67 17.03 11.30
C GLU A 182 -5.40 15.56 11.65
N SER A 183 -6.26 14.63 11.22
CA SER A 183 -6.10 13.20 11.47
C SER A 183 -5.27 12.51 10.40
N ALA A 184 -4.57 11.44 10.78
CA ALA A 184 -3.87 10.56 9.83
C ALA A 184 -4.85 9.97 8.80
N TYR A 185 -6.09 9.69 9.21
CA TYR A 185 -7.18 9.24 8.36
C TYR A 185 -7.51 10.26 7.26
N GLY A 186 -7.83 11.49 7.66
CA GLY A 186 -8.17 12.55 6.69
C GLY A 186 -7.01 12.94 5.78
N GLN A 187 -5.78 12.85 6.28
CA GLN A 187 -4.60 13.11 5.47
C GLN A 187 -4.46 12.10 4.33
N THR A 188 -4.75 10.82 4.56
CA THR A 188 -4.73 9.80 3.49
C THR A 188 -5.68 10.15 2.35
N PHE A 189 -6.92 10.56 2.64
CA PHE A 189 -7.85 11.00 1.61
C PHE A 189 -7.37 12.27 0.89
N THR A 190 -6.85 13.24 1.63
CA THR A 190 -6.34 14.49 1.05
C THR A 190 -5.19 14.24 0.07
N ASP A 191 -4.31 13.33 0.37
CA ASP A 191 -3.15 13.00 -0.45
C ASP A 191 -3.53 12.25 -1.73
N TRP A 192 -4.54 11.41 -1.68
CA TRP A 192 -4.84 10.47 -2.78
C TRP A 192 -6.06 10.87 -3.63
N PHE A 193 -7.05 11.54 -3.06
CA PHE A 193 -8.28 11.90 -3.79
C PHE A 193 -8.02 12.67 -5.10
N PRO A 194 -7.17 13.71 -5.15
CA PRO A 194 -6.97 14.46 -6.38
C PRO A 194 -6.44 13.59 -7.53
N PHE A 195 -5.47 12.73 -7.22
CA PHE A 195 -4.90 11.79 -8.17
C PHE A 195 -5.93 10.77 -8.64
N GLN A 196 -6.63 10.12 -7.71
CA GLN A 196 -7.60 9.07 -8.04
C GLN A 196 -8.81 9.61 -8.80
N ALA A 197 -9.30 10.81 -8.46
CA ALA A 197 -10.38 11.45 -9.20
C ALA A 197 -9.98 11.70 -10.66
N GLN A 198 -8.77 12.18 -10.89
CA GLN A 198 -8.22 12.42 -12.22
C GLN A 198 -8.04 11.09 -12.99
N GLU A 199 -7.42 10.09 -12.38
CA GLU A 199 -7.19 8.77 -12.98
C GLU A 199 -8.50 8.07 -13.37
N LEU A 200 -9.54 8.23 -12.55
CA LEU A 200 -10.88 7.68 -12.84
C LEU A 200 -11.73 8.57 -13.76
N GLY A 201 -11.17 9.64 -14.28
CA GLY A 201 -11.83 10.52 -15.25
C GLY A 201 -12.97 11.39 -14.68
N VAL A 202 -12.91 11.71 -13.38
CA VAL A 202 -13.88 12.56 -12.69
C VAL A 202 -13.23 13.89 -12.37
N LYS A 203 -13.96 14.99 -12.66
CA LYS A 203 -13.49 16.32 -12.31
C LYS A 203 -13.37 16.49 -10.80
N ASN A 204 -12.18 16.84 -10.31
CA ASN A 204 -11.98 17.29 -8.95
C ASN A 204 -12.55 18.70 -8.77
N ALA A 205 -13.63 18.84 -8.00
CA ALA A 205 -14.27 20.13 -7.70
C ALA A 205 -13.65 20.85 -6.49
N GLY A 206 -12.71 20.22 -5.80
CA GLY A 206 -11.98 20.78 -4.67
C GLY A 206 -11.83 19.81 -3.50
N VAL A 207 -10.82 20.09 -2.69
CA VAL A 207 -10.59 19.45 -1.38
C VAL A 207 -10.89 20.48 -0.30
N PHE A 208 -11.86 20.19 0.55
CA PHE A 208 -12.32 21.03 1.66
C PHE A 208 -11.94 20.37 2.98
N SER A 209 -10.73 20.69 3.41
CA SER A 209 -10.17 20.19 4.67
C SER A 209 -10.49 21.17 5.81
N TYR A 210 -10.89 20.64 6.96
CA TYR A 210 -11.21 21.45 8.14
C TYR A 210 -10.39 21.02 9.37
N SER A 211 -10.12 22.01 10.22
CA SER A 211 -9.55 21.83 11.55
C SER A 211 -10.32 22.72 12.54
N GLY A 212 -11.54 22.28 12.89
CA GLY A 212 -12.46 22.99 13.80
C GLY A 212 -13.50 23.90 13.15
N ASP A 213 -13.39 24.21 11.87
CA ASP A 213 -14.34 25.06 11.11
C ASP A 213 -15.25 24.25 10.16
N VAL A 214 -15.75 23.12 10.66
CA VAL A 214 -16.53 22.11 9.92
C VAL A 214 -17.66 22.74 9.09
N GLU A 215 -18.49 23.60 9.70
CA GLU A 215 -19.63 24.18 9.00
C GLU A 215 -19.22 25.17 7.88
N ALA A 216 -18.07 25.84 8.04
CA ALA A 216 -17.59 26.74 6.99
C ALA A 216 -17.09 25.96 5.77
N GLN A 217 -16.31 24.90 5.98
CA GLN A 217 -15.81 24.05 4.91
C GLN A 217 -16.94 23.26 4.27
N THR A 218 -17.94 22.79 5.04
CA THR A 218 -19.14 22.15 4.48
C THR A 218 -19.88 23.10 3.54
N ARG A 219 -20.12 24.36 3.96
CA ARG A 219 -20.72 25.37 3.07
C ARG A 219 -19.89 25.65 1.82
N ALA A 220 -18.57 25.68 1.94
CA ALA A 220 -17.67 25.87 0.83
C ALA A 220 -17.76 24.69 -0.17
N ALA A 221 -17.78 23.46 0.33
CA ALA A 221 -17.95 22.27 -0.48
C ALA A 221 -19.30 22.24 -1.19
N LEU A 222 -20.40 22.59 -0.50
CA LEU A 222 -21.76 22.68 -1.06
C LEU A 222 -21.89 23.80 -2.09
N SER A 223 -21.05 24.83 -2.04
CA SER A 223 -21.01 25.93 -3.00
C SER A 223 -20.15 25.64 -4.22
N SER A 224 -19.44 24.52 -4.24
CA SER A 224 -18.69 24.06 -5.40
C SER A 224 -19.62 23.55 -6.51
N ASP A 225 -19.06 23.24 -7.66
CA ASP A 225 -19.80 22.64 -8.79
C ASP A 225 -19.79 21.09 -8.75
N ALA A 226 -19.60 20.50 -7.58
CA ALA A 226 -19.60 19.05 -7.40
C ALA A 226 -21.02 18.46 -7.52
N ASP A 227 -21.12 17.32 -8.21
CA ASP A 227 -22.32 16.47 -8.19
C ASP A 227 -22.43 15.69 -6.89
N TYR A 228 -21.27 15.24 -6.39
CA TYR A 228 -21.11 14.51 -5.13
C TYR A 228 -19.97 15.08 -4.29
N ILE A 229 -20.13 15.00 -2.97
CA ILE A 229 -19.10 15.31 -1.98
C ILE A 229 -18.82 14.03 -1.21
N LEU A 230 -17.59 13.51 -1.33
CA LEU A 230 -17.12 12.44 -0.46
C LEU A 230 -16.82 13.02 0.91
N CYS A 231 -17.37 12.43 1.96
CA CYS A 231 -17.24 12.91 3.33
C CYS A 231 -16.50 11.90 4.19
N ALA A 232 -15.37 12.31 4.77
CA ALA A 232 -14.58 11.53 5.71
C ALA A 232 -14.44 12.30 7.05
N PRO A 233 -15.49 12.30 7.91
CA PRO A 233 -15.43 12.92 9.22
C PRO A 233 -14.59 12.10 10.19
N ASN A 234 -13.99 12.73 11.20
CA ASN A 234 -13.20 12.02 12.21
C ASN A 234 -14.07 11.40 13.33
N ASN A 235 -15.29 11.90 13.51
CA ASN A 235 -16.19 11.50 14.60
C ASN A 235 -17.64 11.90 14.32
N VAL A 236 -18.56 11.41 15.18
CA VAL A 236 -20.00 11.67 15.07
C VAL A 236 -20.37 13.14 15.28
N ASP A 237 -19.65 13.88 16.12
CA ASP A 237 -19.88 15.32 16.36
C ASP A 237 -19.62 16.16 15.10
N GLU A 238 -18.59 15.81 14.35
CA GLU A 238 -18.30 16.44 13.05
C GLU A 238 -19.35 16.07 12.00
N LEU A 239 -19.74 14.79 11.96
CA LEU A 239 -20.80 14.31 11.08
C LEU A 239 -22.12 15.05 11.36
N GLU A 240 -22.48 15.25 12.62
CA GLU A 240 -23.68 16.01 12.99
C GLU A 240 -23.64 17.45 12.45
N LYS A 241 -22.49 18.14 12.57
CA LYS A 241 -22.32 19.50 12.04
C LYS A 241 -22.40 19.54 10.51
N ILE A 242 -21.80 18.55 9.84
CA ILE A 242 -21.89 18.40 8.38
C ILE A 242 -23.36 18.27 7.95
N LEU A 243 -24.10 17.34 8.55
CA LEU A 243 -25.49 17.06 8.20
C LEU A 243 -26.43 18.22 8.50
N LYS A 244 -26.27 18.89 9.65
CA LYS A 244 -27.03 20.10 9.98
C LYS A 244 -26.77 21.21 8.98
N THR A 245 -25.51 21.39 8.57
CA THR A 245 -25.15 22.42 7.59
C THR A 245 -25.67 22.05 6.19
N TYR A 246 -25.57 20.79 5.81
CA TYR A 246 -26.11 20.24 4.56
C TYR A 246 -27.61 20.53 4.46
N ASN A 247 -28.40 20.16 5.47
CA ASN A 247 -29.85 20.37 5.49
C ASN A 247 -30.28 21.86 5.56
N ALA A 248 -29.41 22.73 6.09
CA ALA A 248 -29.70 24.16 6.22
C ALA A 248 -29.22 25.01 5.02
N THR A 249 -28.51 24.42 4.07
CA THR A 249 -27.93 25.13 2.92
C THR A 249 -28.64 24.71 1.64
N GLU A 250 -28.90 25.66 0.73
CA GLU A 250 -29.44 25.36 -0.60
C GLU A 250 -28.31 24.84 -1.51
N HIS A 251 -28.43 23.64 -2.06
CA HIS A 251 -27.42 22.97 -2.88
C HIS A 251 -28.00 21.90 -3.81
N THR A 252 -27.20 21.39 -4.74
CA THR A 252 -27.53 20.27 -5.63
C THR A 252 -26.65 19.04 -5.40
N ALA A 253 -25.50 19.21 -4.74
CA ALA A 253 -24.57 18.13 -4.45
C ALA A 253 -25.17 17.10 -3.49
N ARG A 254 -24.80 15.82 -3.68
CA ARG A 254 -25.13 14.73 -2.75
C ARG A 254 -23.92 14.38 -1.90
N LEU A 255 -24.16 13.81 -0.73
CA LEU A 255 -23.10 13.30 0.14
C LEU A 255 -22.93 11.79 -0.08
N LEU A 256 -21.68 11.31 -0.03
CA LEU A 256 -21.35 9.90 0.16
C LEU A 256 -20.36 9.82 1.32
N MET A 257 -20.72 9.09 2.37
CA MET A 257 -19.92 8.97 3.60
C MET A 257 -18.92 7.85 3.52
N SER A 258 -17.80 8.01 4.21
CA SER A 258 -16.87 6.91 4.51
C SER A 258 -17.39 6.03 5.65
N GLU A 259 -16.62 5.02 6.05
CA GLU A 259 -16.94 4.13 7.19
C GLU A 259 -17.10 4.89 8.51
N ALA A 260 -16.48 6.05 8.66
CA ALA A 260 -16.61 6.85 9.89
C ALA A 260 -18.06 7.24 10.25
N ALA A 261 -18.99 7.14 9.29
CA ALA A 261 -20.42 7.33 9.52
C ALA A 261 -21.17 6.00 9.79
N TYR A 262 -20.49 4.85 9.75
CA TYR A 262 -21.09 3.54 10.00
C TYR A 262 -20.78 3.08 11.44
N SER A 263 -21.51 3.63 12.41
CA SER A 263 -21.42 3.20 13.80
C SER A 263 -22.79 3.18 14.46
N GLY A 264 -23.00 2.32 15.46
CA GLY A 264 -24.25 2.29 16.22
C GLY A 264 -24.56 3.64 16.85
N ASP A 265 -23.54 4.29 17.37
CA ASP A 265 -23.66 5.60 18.00
C ASP A 265 -24.05 6.69 17.02
N ALA A 266 -23.64 6.60 15.75
CA ALA A 266 -24.03 7.59 14.74
C ALA A 266 -25.56 7.61 14.58
N ILE A 267 -26.22 6.46 14.48
CA ILE A 267 -27.67 6.38 14.38
C ILE A 267 -28.33 6.85 15.69
N GLU A 268 -27.84 6.39 16.85
CA GLU A 268 -28.44 6.73 18.15
C GLU A 268 -28.32 8.24 18.43
N ASN A 269 -27.15 8.82 18.21
CA ASN A 269 -26.89 10.24 18.49
C ASN A 269 -27.53 11.18 17.46
N LEU A 270 -27.58 10.81 16.19
CA LEU A 270 -28.12 11.63 15.12
C LEU A 270 -29.64 11.48 14.94
N GLY A 271 -30.23 10.34 15.33
CA GLY A 271 -31.65 10.07 15.20
C GLY A 271 -32.16 10.31 13.77
N GLU A 272 -33.21 11.14 13.63
CA GLU A 272 -33.78 11.48 12.31
C GLU A 272 -32.79 12.17 11.35
N LEU A 273 -31.72 12.76 11.87
CA LEU A 273 -30.69 13.42 11.06
C LEU A 273 -29.85 12.40 10.27
N ALA A 274 -29.76 11.17 10.77
CA ALA A 274 -29.07 10.09 10.11
C ALA A 274 -29.86 9.48 8.95
N GLU A 275 -31.18 9.68 8.90
CA GLU A 275 -32.07 9.06 7.89
C GLU A 275 -31.66 9.46 6.47
N GLY A 276 -31.46 8.47 5.61
CA GLY A 276 -31.06 8.68 4.23
C GLY A 276 -29.56 8.92 4.01
N ILE A 277 -28.73 8.89 5.07
CA ILE A 277 -27.27 8.91 4.90
C ILE A 277 -26.87 7.68 4.07
N GLU A 278 -26.08 7.92 3.04
CA GLU A 278 -25.51 6.87 2.20
C GLU A 278 -23.99 6.90 2.33
N GLY A 279 -23.37 5.72 2.35
CA GLY A 279 -21.91 5.62 2.48
C GLY A 279 -21.34 4.29 1.98
N VAL A 280 -20.03 4.20 2.08
CA VAL A 280 -19.26 3.01 1.72
C VAL A 280 -18.35 2.65 2.90
N CYS A 281 -18.39 1.37 3.31
CA CYS A 281 -17.50 0.85 4.33
C CYS A 281 -17.03 -0.56 3.97
N TYR A 282 -15.96 -1.03 4.61
CA TYR A 282 -15.54 -2.41 4.50
C TYR A 282 -16.54 -3.34 5.21
N SER A 283 -16.65 -4.57 4.75
CA SER A 283 -17.68 -5.51 5.19
C SER A 283 -17.12 -6.93 5.36
N ALA A 284 -17.96 -7.84 5.83
CA ALA A 284 -17.72 -9.27 5.66
C ALA A 284 -17.79 -9.66 4.18
N ASP A 285 -17.18 -10.80 3.81
CA ASP A 285 -17.36 -11.40 2.48
C ASP A 285 -18.80 -11.96 2.39
N PRO A 286 -19.64 -11.40 1.51
CA PRO A 286 -21.02 -11.85 1.39
C PRO A 286 -21.14 -13.30 0.91
N SER A 287 -20.10 -13.85 0.27
CA SER A 287 -20.07 -15.25 -0.18
C SER A 287 -19.64 -16.24 0.90
N SER A 288 -19.06 -15.74 2.01
CA SER A 288 -18.60 -16.61 3.12
C SER A 288 -19.75 -17.28 3.90
N GLY A 289 -20.93 -16.69 3.86
CA GLY A 289 -22.07 -17.08 4.69
C GLY A 289 -21.96 -16.64 6.15
N PHE A 290 -20.92 -15.88 6.51
CA PHE A 290 -20.70 -15.40 7.88
C PHE A 290 -21.85 -14.55 8.40
N GLU A 291 -22.29 -13.54 7.65
CA GLU A 291 -23.39 -12.65 8.06
C GLU A 291 -24.67 -13.41 8.35
N VAL A 292 -25.01 -14.39 7.52
CA VAL A 292 -26.23 -15.20 7.69
C VAL A 292 -26.14 -16.04 8.98
N ALA A 293 -25.01 -16.70 9.19
CA ALA A 293 -24.82 -17.53 10.37
C ALA A 293 -24.70 -16.70 11.65
N TYR A 294 -23.97 -15.60 11.59
CA TYR A 294 -23.83 -14.65 12.70
C TYR A 294 -25.20 -14.10 13.11
N SER A 295 -25.99 -13.61 12.16
CA SER A 295 -27.34 -13.09 12.43
C SER A 295 -28.27 -14.16 13.01
N ALA A 296 -28.19 -15.40 12.54
CA ALA A 296 -29.02 -16.51 13.05
C ALA A 296 -28.69 -16.91 14.51
N ILE A 297 -27.42 -16.76 14.91
CA ILE A 297 -26.94 -17.22 16.21
C ILE A 297 -26.87 -16.08 17.22
N VAL A 298 -26.35 -14.94 16.82
CA VAL A 298 -26.18 -13.75 17.67
C VAL A 298 -27.45 -12.91 17.73
N GLY A 299 -28.31 -12.99 16.70
CA GLY A 299 -29.62 -12.32 16.66
C GLY A 299 -29.60 -10.93 16.04
N ARG A 300 -28.46 -10.50 15.48
CA ARG A 300 -28.29 -9.23 14.73
C ARG A 300 -27.26 -9.41 13.62
N VAL A 301 -27.26 -8.50 12.66
CA VAL A 301 -26.21 -8.43 11.63
C VAL A 301 -24.89 -7.97 12.26
N PRO A 302 -23.73 -8.42 11.73
CA PRO A 302 -22.44 -7.89 12.19
C PRO A 302 -22.31 -6.42 11.85
N VAL A 303 -21.74 -5.64 12.79
CA VAL A 303 -21.42 -4.23 12.57
C VAL A 303 -20.02 -4.07 11.99
N LEU A 304 -19.67 -2.83 11.65
CA LEU A 304 -18.35 -2.47 11.10
C LEU A 304 -17.21 -3.09 11.95
N GLY A 305 -16.30 -3.78 11.28
CA GLY A 305 -15.08 -4.33 11.90
C GLY A 305 -15.26 -5.69 12.60
N GLU A 306 -16.48 -6.16 12.87
CA GLU A 306 -16.67 -7.43 13.59
C GLU A 306 -16.12 -8.64 12.81
N ALA A 307 -16.29 -8.69 11.49
CA ALA A 307 -15.71 -9.76 10.68
C ALA A 307 -14.17 -9.75 10.75
N GLN A 308 -13.57 -8.60 10.72
CA GLN A 308 -12.12 -8.40 10.82
C GLN A 308 -11.57 -8.74 12.20
N VAL A 309 -12.26 -8.35 13.27
CA VAL A 309 -11.91 -8.70 14.65
C VAL A 309 -12.05 -10.22 14.89
N TYR A 310 -13.09 -10.83 14.32
CA TYR A 310 -13.27 -12.28 14.30
C TYR A 310 -12.08 -12.99 13.67
N ASP A 311 -11.66 -12.54 12.48
CA ASP A 311 -10.56 -13.13 11.74
C ASP A 311 -9.22 -12.92 12.46
N ALA A 312 -8.98 -11.76 13.07
CA ALA A 312 -7.80 -11.49 13.88
C ALA A 312 -7.68 -12.50 15.05
N ALA A 313 -8.77 -12.72 15.78
CA ALA A 313 -8.79 -13.68 16.88
C ALA A 313 -8.54 -15.12 16.40
N MET A 314 -9.16 -15.50 15.29
CA MET A 314 -8.99 -16.81 14.65
C MET A 314 -7.52 -17.04 14.25
N LEU A 315 -6.90 -16.05 13.57
CA LEU A 315 -5.50 -16.12 13.16
C LEU A 315 -4.54 -16.20 14.36
N ILE A 316 -4.79 -15.44 15.43
CA ILE A 316 -3.99 -15.52 16.67
C ILE A 316 -4.06 -16.94 17.27
N GLY A 317 -5.24 -17.54 17.28
CA GLY A 317 -5.43 -18.90 17.75
C GLY A 317 -4.65 -19.92 16.91
N TYR A 318 -4.75 -19.85 15.59
CA TYR A 318 -3.99 -20.73 14.68
C TYR A 318 -2.49 -20.51 14.75
N ALA A 319 -2.01 -19.26 14.75
CA ALA A 319 -0.59 -18.96 14.89
C ALA A 319 -0.02 -19.49 16.21
N SER A 320 -0.81 -19.43 17.30
CA SER A 320 -0.42 -20.02 18.58
C SER A 320 -0.32 -21.56 18.49
N MET A 321 -1.25 -22.21 17.79
CA MET A 321 -1.16 -23.65 17.51
C MET A 321 0.07 -24.00 16.67
N VAL A 322 0.37 -23.25 15.62
CA VAL A 322 1.58 -23.45 14.79
C VAL A 322 2.85 -23.33 15.64
N GLN A 323 2.93 -22.34 16.52
CA GLN A 323 4.07 -22.19 17.44
C GLN A 323 4.19 -23.34 18.47
N MET A 324 3.10 -23.98 18.86
CA MET A 324 3.14 -25.19 19.70
C MET A 324 3.70 -26.38 18.92
N LEU A 325 3.38 -26.50 17.64
CA LEU A 325 3.90 -27.55 16.75
C LEU A 325 5.38 -27.32 16.43
N HIS A 326 5.78 -26.06 16.20
CA HIS A 326 7.12 -25.67 15.79
C HIS A 326 7.79 -24.80 16.86
N LYS A 327 8.39 -25.45 17.88
CA LYS A 327 9.05 -24.74 18.99
C LYS A 327 10.15 -23.80 18.52
N GLY A 328 10.04 -22.53 18.91
CA GLY A 328 11.02 -21.48 18.56
C GLY A 328 10.68 -20.71 17.29
N MET A 329 9.61 -21.06 16.61
CA MET A 329 9.07 -20.26 15.48
C MET A 329 8.59 -18.90 15.98
N SER A 330 8.91 -17.82 15.26
CA SER A 330 8.41 -16.49 15.57
C SER A 330 6.89 -16.41 15.31
N PHE A 331 6.21 -15.40 15.87
CA PHE A 331 4.78 -15.20 15.58
C PHE A 331 4.57 -14.85 14.10
N LYS A 332 5.43 -14.00 13.54
CA LYS A 332 5.41 -13.65 12.12
C LYS A 332 5.53 -14.88 11.23
N ASP A 333 6.51 -15.74 11.47
CA ASP A 333 6.68 -16.96 10.67
C ASP A 333 5.46 -17.89 10.78
N ALA A 334 4.87 -17.98 11.97
CA ALA A 334 3.64 -18.75 12.18
C ALA A 334 2.43 -18.18 11.42
N MET A 335 2.34 -16.85 11.32
CA MET A 335 1.32 -16.18 10.49
C MET A 335 1.55 -16.47 9.00
N CYS A 336 2.79 -16.40 8.53
CA CYS A 336 3.12 -16.68 7.12
C CYS A 336 2.75 -18.12 6.70
N GLU A 337 2.82 -19.10 7.61
CA GLU A 337 2.34 -20.47 7.34
C GLU A 337 0.83 -20.57 7.15
N LEU A 338 0.06 -19.56 7.57
CA LEU A 338 -1.41 -19.53 7.53
C LEU A 338 -1.95 -18.68 6.38
N VAL A 339 -1.29 -17.56 6.07
CA VAL A 339 -1.78 -16.54 5.11
C VAL A 339 -1.14 -16.64 3.73
N SER A 340 -0.12 -17.46 3.58
CA SER A 340 0.50 -17.82 2.30
C SER A 340 0.63 -19.34 2.12
N GLY A 341 -0.27 -20.08 2.73
CA GLY A 341 -0.35 -21.53 2.67
C GLY A 341 -0.60 -22.05 1.25
N ARG A 342 -0.34 -23.34 1.04
CA ARG A 342 -0.50 -24.00 -0.26
C ARG A 342 -1.84 -24.71 -0.43
N ASP A 343 -2.47 -25.05 0.68
CA ASP A 343 -3.68 -25.85 0.73
C ASP A 343 -4.88 -24.94 1.00
N LYS A 344 -5.54 -24.43 -0.04
CA LYS A 344 -6.69 -23.52 0.11
C LYS A 344 -7.81 -24.19 0.90
N VAL A 345 -8.32 -23.47 1.89
CA VAL A 345 -9.43 -23.91 2.74
C VAL A 345 -10.64 -23.01 2.50
N ASP A 346 -11.69 -23.59 1.92
CA ASP A 346 -12.89 -22.87 1.46
C ASP A 346 -13.87 -22.69 2.58
N SER A 347 -13.76 -22.45 3.70
CA SER A 347 -14.78 -22.18 4.74
C SER A 347 -14.20 -22.26 6.14
N PHE A 348 -14.29 -21.23 6.88
CA PHE A 348 -13.28 -20.90 7.84
C PHE A 348 -13.85 -20.28 9.09
N TRP A 349 -15.04 -19.76 9.08
CA TRP A 349 -15.65 -19.10 10.21
C TRP A 349 -16.45 -20.07 11.14
N GLY A 350 -16.86 -21.20 10.64
CA GLY A 350 -17.68 -22.18 11.40
C GLY A 350 -16.87 -23.39 11.87
N THR A 351 -17.51 -24.23 12.67
CA THR A 351 -16.90 -25.40 13.27
C THR A 351 -16.20 -26.31 12.27
N ASP A 352 -16.85 -26.63 11.15
CA ASP A 352 -16.27 -27.52 10.12
C ASP A 352 -15.05 -26.94 9.44
N GLY A 353 -15.05 -25.63 9.14
CA GLY A 353 -13.93 -24.92 8.56
C GLY A 353 -12.75 -24.89 9.51
N MET A 354 -12.97 -24.44 10.74
CA MET A 354 -11.95 -24.39 11.78
C MET A 354 -11.38 -25.76 12.10
N LEU A 355 -12.22 -26.81 12.12
CA LEU A 355 -11.77 -28.17 12.33
C LEU A 355 -10.91 -28.70 11.17
N ARG A 356 -11.19 -28.31 9.92
CA ARG A 356 -10.34 -28.66 8.78
C ARG A 356 -8.96 -28.01 8.88
N VAL A 357 -8.90 -26.70 9.21
CA VAL A 357 -7.64 -25.98 9.42
C VAL A 357 -6.82 -26.63 10.53
N THR A 358 -7.42 -26.84 11.71
CA THR A 358 -6.70 -27.43 12.87
C THR A 358 -6.24 -28.87 12.59
N LYS A 359 -7.01 -29.68 11.89
CA LYS A 359 -6.60 -31.04 11.46
C LYS A 359 -5.47 -31.00 10.43
N SER A 360 -5.53 -30.07 9.48
CA SER A 360 -4.46 -29.87 8.49
C SER A 360 -3.16 -29.52 9.21
N LEU A 361 -3.16 -28.51 10.08
CA LEU A 361 -1.99 -28.11 10.87
C LEU A 361 -1.45 -29.27 11.72
N ALA A 362 -2.31 -30.00 12.45
CA ALA A 362 -1.90 -31.13 13.26
C ALA A 362 -1.25 -32.26 12.47
N SER A 363 -1.59 -32.38 11.17
CA SER A 363 -1.02 -33.39 10.25
C SER A 363 0.21 -32.87 9.49
N GLY A 364 0.67 -31.66 9.75
CA GLY A 364 1.80 -31.06 9.05
C GLY A 364 1.43 -30.48 7.67
N GLY A 365 0.15 -30.18 7.43
CA GLY A 365 -0.33 -29.43 6.28
C GLY A 365 -0.06 -27.94 6.41
N HIS A 366 -0.19 -27.21 5.29
CA HIS A 366 0.01 -25.78 5.20
C HIS A 366 -1.27 -25.12 4.69
N PRO A 367 -2.30 -24.96 5.52
CA PRO A 367 -3.58 -24.40 5.10
C PRO A 367 -3.41 -22.91 4.77
N ASP A 368 -3.99 -22.50 3.65
CA ASP A 368 -4.17 -21.12 3.25
C ASP A 368 -5.55 -20.67 3.78
N VAL A 369 -5.53 -19.84 4.82
CA VAL A 369 -6.71 -19.55 5.63
C VAL A 369 -7.45 -18.35 5.06
N ASN A 370 -8.74 -18.55 4.78
CA ASN A 370 -9.66 -17.45 4.53
C ASN A 370 -10.51 -17.17 5.78
N GLY A 371 -11.11 -16.00 5.89
CA GLY A 371 -11.86 -15.55 7.05
C GLY A 371 -13.31 -15.16 6.77
N ALA A 372 -13.96 -14.64 7.77
CA ALA A 372 -15.26 -14.02 7.66
C ALA A 372 -15.25 -12.79 6.75
N SER A 373 -14.14 -12.04 6.76
CA SER A 373 -13.93 -10.86 5.90
C SER A 373 -13.46 -11.22 4.48
N GLY A 374 -13.14 -12.48 4.20
CA GLY A 374 -12.73 -12.98 2.89
C GLY A 374 -11.34 -13.63 2.89
N SER A 375 -10.60 -13.46 1.79
CA SER A 375 -9.22 -13.93 1.69
C SER A 375 -8.34 -13.20 2.72
N LEU A 376 -7.53 -13.96 3.44
CA LEU A 376 -6.57 -13.42 4.40
C LEU A 376 -5.14 -13.48 3.86
N ASP A 377 -4.99 -13.26 2.55
CA ASP A 377 -3.69 -13.04 1.91
C ASP A 377 -3.15 -11.65 2.28
N PHE A 378 -1.93 -11.58 2.81
CA PHE A 378 -1.28 -10.33 3.21
C PHE A 378 -0.12 -9.98 2.29
N ASP A 379 0.16 -8.67 2.14
CA ASP A 379 1.35 -8.20 1.45
C ASP A 379 2.58 -8.24 2.37
N GLU A 380 3.32 -9.33 2.29
CA GLU A 380 4.50 -9.53 3.13
C GLU A 380 5.73 -8.76 2.65
N LYS A 381 5.74 -8.22 1.43
CA LYS A 381 6.90 -7.56 0.83
C LYS A 381 6.97 -6.08 1.14
N VAL A 382 5.84 -5.39 1.07
CA VAL A 382 5.79 -3.93 1.18
C VAL A 382 5.27 -3.51 2.54
N PHE A 383 4.17 -4.09 2.99
CA PHE A 383 3.57 -3.90 4.32
C PHE A 383 2.56 -5.01 4.59
N THR A 384 2.25 -5.22 5.87
CA THR A 384 1.38 -6.30 6.30
C THR A 384 -0.08 -5.85 6.37
N ASN A 385 -0.74 -5.73 5.23
CA ASN A 385 -2.19 -5.56 5.15
C ASN A 385 -2.81 -6.62 4.25
N VAL A 386 -4.09 -6.86 4.45
CA VAL A 386 -4.89 -7.74 3.59
C VAL A 386 -4.89 -7.23 2.15
N LEU A 387 -4.72 -8.13 1.19
CA LEU A 387 -4.68 -7.79 -0.24
C LEU A 387 -6.06 -7.66 -0.88
N LYS A 388 -7.10 -8.17 -0.22
CA LYS A 388 -8.47 -8.13 -0.73
C LYS A 388 -9.45 -7.83 0.37
N THR A 389 -10.19 -6.74 0.21
CA THR A 389 -11.26 -6.33 1.12
C THR A 389 -12.59 -6.29 0.38
N PHE A 390 -13.65 -6.73 1.05
CA PHE A 390 -15.01 -6.49 0.60
C PHE A 390 -15.51 -5.17 1.16
N TYR A 391 -16.23 -4.44 0.32
CA TYR A 391 -16.87 -3.19 0.67
C TYR A 391 -18.37 -3.30 0.43
N CYS A 392 -19.16 -2.65 1.26
CA CYS A 392 -20.58 -2.47 1.01
C CYS A 392 -20.94 -1.00 0.84
N ASN A 393 -21.93 -0.75 -0.01
CA ASN A 393 -22.65 0.50 -0.05
C ASN A 393 -23.87 0.36 0.84
N TYR A 394 -24.00 1.22 1.83
CA TYR A 394 -25.09 1.22 2.81
C TYR A 394 -25.93 2.49 2.73
N ILE A 395 -27.15 2.41 3.23
CA ILE A 395 -28.02 3.55 3.51
C ILE A 395 -28.59 3.40 4.92
N VAL A 396 -28.80 4.51 5.62
CA VAL A 396 -29.59 4.52 6.84
C VAL A 396 -31.06 4.65 6.47
N TYR A 397 -31.86 3.63 6.83
CA TYR A 397 -33.29 3.57 6.58
C TYR A 397 -34.03 3.04 7.80
N GLN A 398 -35.00 3.81 8.30
CA GLN A 398 -35.75 3.51 9.54
C GLN A 398 -34.82 3.31 10.76
N GLN A 399 -33.78 4.13 10.84
CA GLN A 399 -32.76 4.08 11.90
C GLN A 399 -31.96 2.76 11.95
N GLU A 400 -31.83 2.09 10.81
CA GLU A 400 -31.00 0.89 10.66
C GLU A 400 -30.09 1.04 9.44
N TYR A 401 -28.89 0.43 9.48
CA TYR A 401 -28.05 0.33 8.30
C TYR A 401 -28.55 -0.76 7.37
N VAL A 402 -28.86 -0.39 6.15
CA VAL A 402 -29.30 -1.31 5.09
C VAL A 402 -28.24 -1.36 4.02
N VAL A 403 -27.66 -2.54 3.78
CA VAL A 403 -26.70 -2.75 2.71
C VAL A 403 -27.43 -2.85 1.38
N LEU A 404 -27.01 -2.01 0.42
CA LEU A 404 -27.59 -1.95 -0.92
C LEU A 404 -26.82 -2.84 -1.91
N GLU A 405 -25.48 -2.78 -1.87
CA GLU A 405 -24.62 -3.44 -2.84
C GLU A 405 -23.26 -3.78 -2.21
N TYR A 406 -22.56 -4.74 -2.83
CA TYR A 406 -21.19 -5.14 -2.45
C TYR A 406 -20.24 -4.99 -3.63
N CYS A 407 -18.97 -4.74 -3.34
CA CYS A 407 -17.87 -4.90 -4.25
C CYS A 407 -16.63 -5.39 -3.51
N SER A 408 -15.60 -5.80 -4.24
CA SER A 408 -14.31 -6.15 -3.66
C SER A 408 -13.17 -5.77 -4.60
N THR A 409 -11.99 -5.63 -4.05
CA THR A 409 -10.75 -5.55 -4.82
C THR A 409 -10.40 -6.91 -5.44
N LYS A 410 -9.44 -6.93 -6.37
CA LYS A 410 -8.94 -8.18 -6.96
C LYS A 410 -8.06 -9.01 -6.03
N GLY A 411 -7.45 -8.38 -5.05
CA GLY A 411 -6.45 -9.04 -4.21
C GLY A 411 -5.10 -9.25 -4.88
N ASP A 412 -4.84 -8.57 -5.99
CA ASP A 412 -3.57 -8.58 -6.70
C ASP A 412 -3.07 -7.15 -6.88
N ARG A 413 -1.92 -6.83 -6.29
CA ARG A 413 -1.33 -5.49 -6.35
C ARG A 413 -0.72 -5.13 -7.70
N ARG A 414 -0.48 -6.10 -8.58
CA ARG A 414 -0.01 -5.85 -9.93
C ARG A 414 -1.09 -5.29 -10.83
N SER A 415 -2.34 -5.59 -10.49
CA SER A 415 -3.49 -5.11 -11.23
C SER A 415 -4.08 -3.94 -10.48
N ALA A 416 -3.80 -2.73 -10.93
CA ALA A 416 -4.52 -1.57 -10.42
C ALA A 416 -6.02 -1.79 -10.58
N PRO A 417 -6.84 -1.46 -9.58
CA PRO A 417 -8.28 -1.47 -9.74
C PRO A 417 -8.67 -0.51 -10.88
N THR A 418 -9.47 -1.03 -11.80
CA THR A 418 -10.14 -0.23 -12.82
C THR A 418 -11.60 -0.12 -12.45
N LEU A 419 -12.37 0.81 -13.06
CA LEU A 419 -13.82 0.87 -12.83
C LEU A 419 -14.53 -0.45 -13.16
N ALA A 420 -13.98 -1.27 -14.07
CA ALA A 420 -14.47 -2.61 -14.35
C ALA A 420 -14.23 -3.61 -13.20
N GLU A 421 -13.23 -3.37 -12.38
CA GLU A 421 -12.88 -4.20 -11.21
C GLU A 421 -13.70 -3.82 -9.98
N TRP A 422 -14.04 -2.56 -9.85
CA TRP A 422 -15.04 -2.06 -8.91
C TRP A 422 -16.45 -2.38 -9.39
N ASN A 423 -16.70 -3.67 -9.62
CA ASN A 423 -17.96 -4.13 -10.17
C ASN A 423 -19.02 -4.23 -9.06
N TRP A 424 -19.66 -3.10 -8.77
CA TRP A 424 -20.80 -3.08 -7.88
C TRP A 424 -21.90 -3.97 -8.44
N LYS A 425 -22.55 -4.73 -7.59
CA LYS A 425 -23.65 -5.60 -7.99
C LYS A 425 -24.71 -4.76 -8.71
N ASN A 426 -25.00 -5.16 -9.95
CA ASN A 426 -25.86 -4.44 -10.90
C ASN A 426 -25.27 -3.17 -11.54
N SER A 427 -23.98 -2.84 -11.29
CA SER A 427 -23.32 -1.77 -12.04
C SER A 427 -22.99 -2.22 -13.46
N LYS A 428 -23.11 -1.31 -14.41
CA LYS A 428 -22.43 -1.44 -15.69
C LYS A 428 -21.06 -0.80 -15.55
N ALA A 429 -20.00 -1.57 -15.73
CA ALA A 429 -18.66 -1.01 -15.83
C ALA A 429 -18.67 0.07 -16.91
N GLN A 430 -18.25 1.28 -16.57
CA GLN A 430 -17.95 2.28 -17.58
C GLN A 430 -16.54 1.99 -18.10
N ASP A 431 -16.43 1.75 -19.38
CA ASP A 431 -15.11 1.76 -20.02
C ASP A 431 -14.54 3.16 -19.83
N ILE A 432 -13.40 3.24 -19.18
CA ILE A 432 -12.62 4.49 -19.16
C ILE A 432 -12.07 4.62 -20.58
N GLU A 433 -12.77 5.45 -21.39
CA GLU A 433 -12.24 5.86 -22.69
C GLU A 433 -11.08 6.83 -22.44
N GLY A 434 -9.85 6.34 -22.55
CA GLY A 434 -8.66 7.16 -22.48
C GLY A 434 -7.43 6.33 -22.83
N GLY A 435 -6.84 6.64 -23.98
CA GLY A 435 -5.62 6.03 -24.48
C GLY A 435 -5.87 4.96 -25.54
N GLY A 436 -5.25 5.13 -26.68
CA GLY A 436 -5.14 4.15 -27.74
C GLY A 436 -4.47 2.86 -27.26
N ASP A 437 -4.33 1.89 -28.13
CA ASP A 437 -3.58 0.67 -27.85
C ASP A 437 -2.15 1.03 -27.40
N ILE A 438 -1.67 0.35 -26.34
CA ILE A 438 -0.28 0.50 -25.89
C ILE A 438 0.62 0.03 -27.05
N VAL A 439 1.50 0.92 -27.46
CA VAL A 439 2.51 0.60 -28.46
C VAL A 439 3.85 0.48 -27.75
N TYR A 440 4.39 -0.72 -27.68
CA TYR A 440 5.75 -0.95 -27.20
C TYR A 440 6.72 -0.61 -28.35
N PRO A 441 7.46 0.50 -28.31
CA PRO A 441 8.39 0.84 -29.38
C PRO A 441 9.54 -0.17 -29.42
N ALA A 442 10.07 -0.42 -30.62
CA ALA A 442 11.29 -1.21 -30.76
C ALA A 442 12.46 -0.52 -30.02
N LEU A 443 13.52 -1.25 -29.69
CA LEU A 443 14.66 -0.70 -28.91
C LEU A 443 15.32 0.51 -29.56
N ASP A 444 15.40 0.54 -30.89
CA ASP A 444 15.92 1.68 -31.67
C ASP A 444 14.98 2.90 -31.70
N LYS A 445 13.82 2.79 -31.06
CA LYS A 445 12.82 3.85 -30.85
C LYS A 445 12.73 4.29 -29.38
N ARG A 446 13.72 3.94 -28.57
CA ARG A 446 13.77 4.27 -27.15
C ARG A 446 15.04 5.03 -26.84
N TRP A 447 14.91 6.19 -26.21
CA TRP A 447 16.00 7.06 -25.84
C TRP A 447 16.03 7.30 -24.33
N ALA A 448 17.22 7.51 -23.78
CA ALA A 448 17.37 7.81 -22.37
C ALA A 448 18.31 9.00 -22.11
N LEU A 449 17.90 9.89 -21.22
CA LEU A 449 18.74 10.94 -20.64
C LEU A 449 18.89 10.67 -19.14
N LEU A 450 20.09 10.35 -18.70
CA LEU A 450 20.40 10.00 -17.32
C LEU A 450 21.32 11.07 -16.72
N ILE A 451 20.87 11.70 -15.62
CA ILE A 451 21.59 12.86 -15.04
C ILE A 451 21.82 12.69 -13.54
N ALA A 452 23.08 12.68 -13.11
CA ALA A 452 23.45 12.94 -11.72
C ALA A 452 24.04 14.33 -11.58
N THR A 453 23.39 15.18 -10.80
CA THR A 453 23.66 16.61 -10.79
C THR A 453 24.66 17.08 -9.74
N SER A 454 25.27 16.18 -8.99
CA SER A 454 26.20 16.49 -7.90
C SER A 454 27.48 15.66 -8.00
N SER A 455 28.55 16.17 -7.39
CA SER A 455 29.88 15.60 -7.34
C SER A 455 30.33 15.34 -5.90
N GLY A 456 31.43 14.62 -5.73
CA GLY A 456 32.07 14.38 -4.45
C GLY A 456 31.53 13.18 -3.68
N TRP A 457 32.40 12.64 -2.79
CA TRP A 457 32.14 11.40 -2.06
C TRP A 457 30.89 11.45 -1.16
N ASP A 458 30.59 12.61 -0.58
CA ASP A 458 29.42 12.80 0.28
C ASP A 458 28.07 12.71 -0.50
N ASN A 459 28.15 12.88 -1.83
CA ASN A 459 27.03 12.79 -2.75
C ASN A 459 27.01 11.46 -3.54
N TYR A 460 27.72 10.46 -3.04
CA TYR A 460 27.91 9.16 -3.64
C TYR A 460 26.63 8.58 -4.28
N ARG A 461 25.55 8.57 -3.51
CA ARG A 461 24.25 7.99 -3.91
C ARG A 461 23.72 8.50 -5.25
N HIS A 462 23.88 9.79 -5.56
CA HIS A 462 23.29 10.39 -6.76
C HIS A 462 23.88 9.80 -8.04
N GLN A 463 25.21 9.64 -8.11
CA GLN A 463 25.84 9.04 -9.28
C GLN A 463 25.60 7.54 -9.37
N VAL A 464 25.58 6.81 -8.25
CA VAL A 464 25.35 5.37 -8.28
C VAL A 464 23.92 4.98 -8.57
N ASP A 465 22.93 5.81 -8.19
CA ASP A 465 21.55 5.63 -8.60
C ASP A 465 21.42 5.72 -10.13
N VAL A 466 22.01 6.75 -10.73
CA VAL A 466 22.02 6.93 -12.19
C VAL A 466 22.77 5.80 -12.89
N LEU A 467 23.91 5.38 -12.36
CA LEU A 467 24.71 4.27 -12.92
C LEU A 467 23.98 2.92 -12.84
N ASN A 468 23.19 2.68 -11.78
CA ASN A 468 22.38 1.48 -11.69
C ASN A 468 21.29 1.46 -12.78
N ILE A 469 20.58 2.57 -12.97
CA ILE A 469 19.59 2.71 -14.06
C ILE A 469 20.28 2.50 -15.43
N TYR A 470 21.46 3.10 -15.66
CA TYR A 470 22.23 2.87 -16.88
C TYR A 470 22.50 1.37 -17.12
N GLN A 471 22.96 0.63 -16.10
CA GLN A 471 23.22 -0.81 -16.23
C GLN A 471 21.94 -1.60 -16.54
N GLN A 472 20.81 -1.22 -15.97
CA GLN A 472 19.53 -1.88 -16.25
C GLN A 472 19.05 -1.62 -17.68
N LEU A 473 19.16 -0.39 -18.20
CA LEU A 473 18.83 -0.09 -19.59
C LEU A 473 19.75 -0.85 -20.55
N LYS A 474 21.06 -0.93 -20.25
CA LYS A 474 22.00 -1.76 -21.02
C LYS A 474 21.61 -3.25 -21.01
N ALA A 475 21.19 -3.77 -19.86
CA ALA A 475 20.70 -5.15 -19.74
C ALA A 475 19.38 -5.37 -20.50
N GLY A 476 18.53 -4.34 -20.61
CA GLY A 476 17.29 -4.31 -21.41
C GLY A 476 17.54 -4.16 -22.92
N GLY A 477 18.78 -3.96 -23.35
CA GLY A 477 19.17 -3.94 -24.77
C GLY A 477 19.47 -2.57 -25.36
N TYR A 478 19.45 -1.51 -24.57
CA TYR A 478 19.91 -0.19 -25.04
C TYR A 478 21.38 -0.24 -25.47
N ASP A 479 21.71 0.40 -26.56
CA ASP A 479 23.10 0.71 -26.89
C ASP A 479 23.50 2.08 -26.35
N ASP A 480 24.81 2.39 -26.40
CA ASP A 480 25.33 3.64 -25.87
C ASP A 480 24.99 4.89 -26.72
N ASP A 481 24.51 4.69 -27.93
CA ASP A 481 24.13 5.82 -28.80
C ASP A 481 22.68 6.28 -28.53
N HIS A 482 21.88 5.45 -27.84
CA HIS A 482 20.53 5.77 -27.39
C HIS A 482 20.46 6.23 -25.91
N ILE A 483 21.60 6.29 -25.20
CA ILE A 483 21.70 6.81 -23.84
C ILE A 483 22.61 8.03 -23.85
N VAL A 484 22.12 9.16 -23.31
CA VAL A 484 22.98 10.30 -22.97
C VAL A 484 23.19 10.31 -21.47
N LEU A 485 24.43 10.02 -21.03
CA LEU A 485 24.80 9.94 -19.63
C LEU A 485 25.57 11.17 -19.16
N VAL A 486 25.02 11.84 -18.14
CA VAL A 486 25.57 13.06 -17.54
C VAL A 486 25.88 12.78 -16.06
N ILE A 487 27.13 12.64 -15.71
CA ILE A 487 27.63 12.48 -14.33
C ILE A 487 28.95 13.22 -14.17
N GLU A 488 29.42 13.48 -12.95
CA GLU A 488 30.78 14.04 -12.77
C GLU A 488 31.89 12.98 -12.92
N ASP A 489 31.57 11.71 -12.70
CA ASP A 489 32.49 10.55 -12.77
C ASP A 489 33.73 10.68 -11.84
N ASP A 490 33.55 11.29 -10.70
CA ASP A 490 34.62 11.56 -9.73
C ASP A 490 34.71 10.57 -8.56
N LEU A 491 33.83 9.54 -8.55
CA LEU A 491 33.70 8.58 -7.43
C LEU A 491 34.58 7.35 -7.58
N ALA A 492 34.68 6.75 -8.77
CA ALA A 492 35.35 5.48 -8.98
C ALA A 492 36.84 5.54 -8.55
N ASN A 493 37.50 6.63 -8.84
CA ASN A 493 38.91 6.88 -8.47
C ASN A 493 39.06 7.86 -7.31
N ASN A 494 37.97 8.24 -6.63
CA ASN A 494 37.99 9.14 -5.47
C ASN A 494 38.94 8.63 -4.38
N THR A 495 39.68 9.54 -3.72
CA THR A 495 40.62 9.17 -2.66
C THR A 495 39.96 8.44 -1.50
N ALA A 496 38.69 8.73 -1.21
CA ALA A 496 37.89 8.09 -0.18
C ALA A 496 37.36 6.69 -0.59
N ASN A 497 37.37 6.36 -1.91
CA ASN A 497 36.90 5.05 -2.38
C ASN A 497 37.88 3.94 -1.95
N PRO A 498 37.46 2.98 -1.10
CA PRO A 498 38.31 1.89 -0.64
C PRO A 498 38.59 0.84 -1.74
N GLN A 499 37.76 0.81 -2.80
CA GLN A 499 37.86 -0.12 -3.93
C GLN A 499 37.92 0.64 -5.26
N LYS A 500 39.09 1.12 -5.60
CA LYS A 500 39.30 1.92 -6.83
C LYS A 500 38.72 1.27 -8.08
N GLY A 501 37.99 2.02 -8.87
CA GLY A 501 37.35 1.57 -10.12
C GLY A 501 36.02 0.83 -9.91
N VAL A 502 35.57 0.68 -8.66
CA VAL A 502 34.35 -0.07 -8.33
C VAL A 502 33.38 0.84 -7.58
N LEU A 503 32.12 0.85 -8.00
CA LEU A 503 31.03 1.54 -7.32
C LEU A 503 29.84 0.57 -7.14
N TYR A 504 29.18 0.62 -5.98
CA TYR A 504 28.05 -0.19 -5.64
C TYR A 504 26.84 0.70 -5.30
N SER A 505 25.67 0.42 -5.88
CA SER A 505 24.43 1.07 -5.48
C SER A 505 23.76 0.41 -4.27
N ARG A 506 24.17 -0.83 -3.97
CA ARG A 506 23.69 -1.64 -2.84
C ARG A 506 24.82 -2.48 -2.28
N MET A 507 24.59 -3.13 -1.13
CA MET A 507 25.54 -4.06 -0.49
C MET A 507 25.60 -5.44 -1.17
N ASP A 508 25.07 -5.56 -2.39
CA ASP A 508 25.05 -6.81 -3.18
C ASP A 508 26.36 -7.14 -3.92
N GLY A 509 27.30 -6.20 -3.93
CA GLY A 509 28.60 -6.36 -4.59
C GLY A 509 28.57 -6.21 -6.12
N VAL A 510 27.50 -5.73 -6.70
CA VAL A 510 27.38 -5.47 -8.15
C VAL A 510 28.04 -4.14 -8.49
N ASN A 511 29.10 -4.16 -9.32
CA ASN A 511 29.79 -2.96 -9.77
C ASN A 511 28.96 -2.22 -10.85
N VAL A 512 28.33 -1.12 -10.48
CA VAL A 512 27.53 -0.29 -11.40
C VAL A 512 28.35 0.62 -12.31
N HIS A 513 29.66 0.80 -12.07
CA HIS A 513 30.56 1.60 -12.91
C HIS A 513 31.25 0.80 -14.02
N LYS A 514 30.89 -0.48 -14.17
CA LYS A 514 31.51 -1.35 -15.16
C LYS A 514 31.07 -0.98 -16.59
N ASP A 515 32.07 -0.78 -17.49
CA ASP A 515 31.84 -0.55 -18.94
C ASP A 515 30.90 0.64 -19.23
N VAL A 516 30.98 1.71 -18.43
CA VAL A 516 30.16 2.92 -18.55
C VAL A 516 30.76 3.88 -19.59
N LYS A 517 29.90 4.43 -20.46
CA LYS A 517 30.24 5.52 -21.38
C LYS A 517 29.62 6.81 -20.87
N VAL A 518 30.44 7.69 -20.33
CA VAL A 518 30.02 9.04 -19.89
C VAL A 518 30.10 10.00 -21.07
N ASP A 519 28.99 10.68 -21.40
CA ASP A 519 28.92 11.65 -22.50
C ASP A 519 29.27 13.06 -22.05
N TYR A 520 28.90 13.44 -20.83
CA TYR A 520 29.21 14.75 -20.25
C TYR A 520 29.55 14.67 -18.77
N HIS A 521 30.52 15.48 -18.34
CA HIS A 521 30.65 15.83 -16.93
C HIS A 521 29.64 16.92 -16.58
N ILE A 522 28.97 16.81 -15.43
CA ILE A 522 27.97 17.82 -15.02
C ILE A 522 28.59 19.24 -14.90
N SER A 523 29.88 19.32 -14.57
CA SER A 523 30.62 20.57 -14.49
C SER A 523 30.79 21.29 -15.85
N ASP A 524 30.68 20.58 -16.97
CA ASP A 524 30.80 21.11 -18.32
C ASP A 524 29.48 21.67 -18.87
N LEU A 525 28.37 21.39 -18.22
CA LEU A 525 27.03 21.73 -18.67
C LEU A 525 26.42 22.91 -17.92
N LYS A 526 25.44 23.52 -18.53
CA LYS A 526 24.58 24.58 -17.98
C LYS A 526 23.12 24.10 -17.99
N PRO A 527 22.24 24.66 -17.16
CA PRO A 527 20.84 24.23 -17.07
C PRO A 527 20.12 24.19 -18.45
N ASN A 528 20.33 25.15 -19.32
CA ASN A 528 19.71 25.17 -20.65
C ASN A 528 20.22 24.07 -21.60
N ASP A 529 21.34 23.42 -21.29
CA ASP A 529 21.87 22.35 -22.15
C ASP A 529 21.00 21.07 -22.08
N VAL A 530 20.29 20.89 -20.98
CA VAL A 530 19.29 19.79 -20.84
C VAL A 530 18.24 19.91 -21.96
N ARG A 531 17.69 21.11 -22.16
CA ARG A 531 16.76 21.37 -23.25
C ARG A 531 17.38 21.10 -24.63
N GLU A 532 18.58 21.58 -24.87
CA GLU A 532 19.26 21.39 -26.17
C GLU A 532 19.55 19.91 -26.45
N ILE A 533 19.92 19.15 -25.43
CA ILE A 533 20.13 17.70 -25.52
C ILE A 533 18.81 16.99 -25.86
N LEU A 534 17.72 17.27 -25.14
CA LEU A 534 16.41 16.66 -25.38
C LEU A 534 15.79 17.03 -26.73
N LEU A 535 16.12 18.20 -27.24
CA LEU A 535 15.67 18.66 -28.56
C LEU A 535 16.51 18.15 -29.74
N GLY A 536 17.58 17.38 -29.47
CA GLY A 536 18.50 16.90 -30.51
C GLY A 536 19.32 17.99 -31.17
N ASN A 537 19.55 19.13 -30.48
CA ASN A 537 20.30 20.25 -31.01
C ASN A 537 21.82 20.04 -30.91
N ARG A 538 22.35 19.15 -31.76
CA ARG A 538 23.77 18.78 -31.76
C ARG A 538 24.65 20.01 -32.10
N SER A 539 25.78 20.12 -31.43
CA SER A 539 26.80 21.16 -31.67
C SER A 539 28.18 20.64 -31.28
N ASP A 540 29.25 21.42 -31.59
CA ASP A 540 30.60 21.04 -31.16
C ASP A 540 30.74 20.91 -29.63
N ARG A 541 29.93 21.65 -28.86
CA ARG A 541 29.89 21.60 -27.40
C ARG A 541 28.96 20.51 -26.88
N LEU A 542 27.94 20.17 -27.64
CA LEU A 542 26.96 19.14 -27.30
C LEU A 542 26.94 18.05 -28.37
N PRO A 543 27.96 17.18 -28.43
CA PRO A 543 28.09 16.17 -29.46
C PRO A 543 27.15 14.96 -29.25
N ALA A 544 26.69 14.71 -28.03
CA ALA A 544 25.72 13.65 -27.72
C ALA A 544 24.35 14.29 -27.40
N VAL A 545 23.31 13.92 -28.12
CA VAL A 545 21.94 14.46 -27.95
C VAL A 545 20.91 13.36 -28.23
N ILE A 546 19.70 13.54 -27.75
CA ILE A 546 18.55 12.67 -28.05
C ILE A 546 18.10 12.93 -29.51
N GLU A 547 18.30 11.97 -30.38
CA GLU A 547 17.94 12.11 -31.81
C GLU A 547 16.59 11.45 -32.12
N SER A 548 15.62 11.58 -31.17
CA SER A 548 14.28 11.01 -31.27
C SER A 548 13.44 11.66 -32.38
N ASP A 549 12.42 10.93 -32.81
CA ASP A 549 11.34 11.39 -33.68
C ASP A 549 9.96 11.20 -33.03
N GLU A 550 8.87 11.47 -33.77
CA GLU A 550 7.49 11.45 -33.26
C GLU A 550 6.99 10.06 -32.81
N ASP A 551 7.69 8.99 -33.19
CA ASP A 551 7.35 7.61 -32.83
C ASP A 551 8.18 7.09 -31.64
N ASP A 552 9.13 7.88 -31.12
CA ASP A 552 10.08 7.46 -30.12
C ASP A 552 9.60 7.76 -28.69
N ASN A 553 10.00 6.91 -27.74
CA ASN A 553 9.83 7.20 -26.32
C ASN A 553 11.12 7.73 -25.69
N ILE A 554 10.98 8.69 -24.78
CA ILE A 554 12.10 9.27 -24.03
C ILE A 554 11.95 8.93 -22.54
N PHE A 555 13.00 8.34 -21.97
CA PHE A 555 13.15 8.13 -20.55
C PHE A 555 14.12 9.14 -19.96
N VAL A 556 13.74 9.81 -18.87
CA VAL A 556 14.63 10.72 -18.15
C VAL A 556 14.72 10.33 -16.69
N PHE A 557 15.92 10.08 -16.19
CA PHE A 557 16.18 9.87 -14.79
C PHE A 557 17.14 10.94 -14.25
N TRP A 558 16.70 11.65 -13.23
CA TRP A 558 17.42 12.75 -12.61
C TRP A 558 17.66 12.47 -11.14
N SER A 559 18.93 12.50 -10.67
CA SER A 559 19.26 12.35 -9.25
C SER A 559 20.16 13.48 -8.77
N GLY A 560 19.80 14.12 -7.65
CA GLY A 560 20.58 15.20 -7.07
C GLY A 560 19.94 15.89 -5.87
N HIS A 561 20.45 17.09 -5.57
CA HIS A 561 19.86 17.95 -4.56
C HIS A 561 18.69 18.77 -5.12
N GLY A 562 17.84 19.26 -4.23
CA GLY A 562 16.75 20.16 -4.57
C GLY A 562 16.45 21.17 -3.47
N ALA A 563 15.79 22.26 -3.86
CA ALA A 563 15.29 23.31 -2.99
C ALA A 563 13.95 23.83 -3.55
N PRO A 564 13.13 24.55 -2.79
CA PRO A 564 11.85 25.05 -3.28
C PRO A 564 11.98 25.82 -4.61
N GLY A 565 11.39 25.28 -5.69
CA GLY A 565 11.43 25.84 -7.04
C GLY A 565 12.71 25.59 -7.85
N TYR A 566 13.63 24.76 -7.34
CA TYR A 566 14.92 24.49 -7.99
C TYR A 566 15.39 23.05 -7.77
N LEU A 567 15.99 22.46 -8.81
CA LEU A 567 16.84 21.28 -8.72
C LEU A 567 18.32 21.72 -8.78
N GLY A 568 19.21 21.01 -8.09
CA GLY A 568 20.65 21.19 -8.22
C GLY A 568 21.12 20.84 -9.63
N PHE A 569 22.15 21.53 -10.13
CA PHE A 569 22.77 21.28 -11.43
C PHE A 569 24.26 21.68 -11.41
N GLY A 570 25.12 20.80 -10.94
CA GLY A 570 26.52 21.11 -10.69
C GLY A 570 26.67 22.32 -9.75
N THR A 571 27.31 23.38 -10.20
CA THR A 571 27.42 24.66 -9.49
C THR A 571 26.26 25.62 -9.77
N PHE A 572 25.32 25.23 -10.59
CA PHE A 572 24.12 25.99 -10.98
C PHE A 572 22.86 25.40 -10.31
N SER A 573 21.73 26.00 -10.62
CA SER A 573 20.41 25.48 -10.30
C SER A 573 19.55 25.40 -11.58
N TYR A 574 18.74 24.33 -11.66
CA TYR A 574 17.72 24.14 -12.69
C TYR A 574 16.38 24.58 -12.12
N SER A 575 15.88 25.70 -12.61
CA SER A 575 14.67 26.31 -12.06
C SER A 575 13.39 25.76 -12.66
N ARG A 576 12.26 26.11 -12.04
CA ARG A 576 10.93 25.93 -12.61
C ARG A 576 10.80 26.49 -14.03
N ASP A 577 11.38 27.67 -14.32
CA ASP A 577 11.35 28.27 -15.63
C ASP A 577 12.19 27.49 -16.66
N ASN A 578 13.28 26.84 -16.22
CA ASN A 578 14.04 25.93 -17.07
C ASN A 578 13.21 24.70 -17.46
N MET A 579 12.49 24.10 -16.51
CA MET A 579 11.61 22.96 -16.75
C MET A 579 10.49 23.36 -17.73
N GLU A 580 9.76 24.43 -17.45
CA GLU A 580 8.70 24.95 -18.32
C GLU A 580 9.20 25.20 -19.74
N SER A 581 10.33 25.91 -19.88
CA SER A 581 10.95 26.18 -21.20
C SER A 581 11.38 24.91 -21.93
N CYS A 582 11.81 23.90 -21.19
CA CYS A 582 12.20 22.61 -21.75
C CYS A 582 10.97 21.84 -22.27
N LEU A 583 9.95 21.66 -21.45
CA LEU A 583 8.74 20.92 -21.81
C LEU A 583 7.97 21.61 -22.94
N ALA A 584 7.81 22.94 -22.89
CA ALA A 584 7.18 23.71 -23.97
C ALA A 584 7.91 23.55 -25.31
N ALA A 585 9.23 23.52 -25.30
CA ALA A 585 10.02 23.33 -26.53
C ALA A 585 9.96 21.87 -27.04
N MET A 586 9.84 20.89 -26.13
CA MET A 586 9.62 19.50 -26.53
C MET A 586 8.25 19.32 -27.19
N ASP A 587 7.18 19.88 -26.61
CA ASP A 587 5.84 19.88 -27.20
C ASP A 587 5.81 20.56 -28.56
N GLU A 588 6.42 21.77 -28.70
CA GLU A 588 6.45 22.52 -29.96
C GLU A 588 7.15 21.75 -31.08
N LYS A 589 8.23 21.01 -30.76
CA LYS A 589 8.95 20.23 -31.76
C LYS A 589 8.33 18.89 -32.07
N GLY A 590 7.57 18.30 -31.12
CA GLY A 590 6.86 17.03 -31.31
C GLY A 590 7.78 15.87 -31.68
N ARG A 591 8.99 15.79 -31.11
CA ARG A 591 10.01 14.81 -31.45
C ARG A 591 10.01 13.60 -30.53
N PHE A 592 8.88 13.29 -29.97
CA PHE A 592 8.70 12.11 -29.13
C PHE A 592 7.21 11.76 -29.07
N ARG A 593 6.92 10.49 -28.92
CA ARG A 593 5.56 10.01 -28.65
C ARG A 593 5.19 10.20 -27.20
N GLN A 594 6.08 9.81 -26.29
CA GLN A 594 5.91 9.93 -24.85
C GLN A 594 7.24 10.15 -24.14
N ALA A 595 7.24 10.97 -23.08
CA ALA A 595 8.38 11.19 -22.21
C ALA A 595 8.04 10.84 -20.76
N LEU A 596 8.78 9.88 -20.20
CA LEU A 596 8.62 9.42 -18.83
C LEU A 596 9.82 9.85 -17.99
N TRP A 597 9.59 10.68 -16.97
CA TRP A 597 10.61 11.24 -16.12
C TRP A 597 10.51 10.73 -14.68
N PHE A 598 11.67 10.48 -14.06
CA PHE A 598 11.79 10.22 -12.63
C PHE A 598 12.81 11.19 -12.03
N ILE A 599 12.39 11.97 -11.01
CA ILE A 599 13.23 12.99 -10.37
C ILE A 599 13.44 12.64 -8.91
N GLU A 600 14.64 12.19 -8.57
CA GLU A 600 15.12 11.97 -7.22
C GLU A 600 15.79 13.22 -6.67
N ALA A 601 15.03 14.08 -6.01
CA ALA A 601 15.55 15.27 -5.34
C ALA A 601 14.59 15.77 -4.25
N CYS A 602 15.12 16.45 -3.25
CA CYS A 602 14.31 17.23 -2.32
C CYS A 602 13.49 18.29 -3.08
N TYR A 603 12.25 18.56 -2.63
CA TYR A 603 11.35 19.57 -3.23
C TYR A 603 11.08 19.38 -4.74
N SER A 604 11.30 18.16 -5.25
CA SER A 604 11.23 17.86 -6.69
C SER A 604 9.87 18.17 -7.31
N GLY A 605 8.77 17.97 -6.57
CA GLY A 605 7.43 18.35 -6.99
C GLY A 605 7.30 19.83 -7.34
N SER A 606 8.03 20.72 -6.65
CA SER A 606 7.98 22.17 -6.90
C SER A 606 8.47 22.58 -8.29
N VAL A 607 9.23 21.73 -8.97
CA VAL A 607 9.72 21.94 -10.35
C VAL A 607 8.91 21.07 -11.32
N ALA A 608 8.62 19.83 -10.97
CA ALA A 608 7.95 18.85 -11.81
C ALA A 608 6.50 19.22 -12.17
N ARG A 609 5.81 19.98 -11.30
CA ARG A 609 4.43 20.42 -11.53
C ARG A 609 4.21 21.18 -12.83
N MET A 610 5.26 21.62 -13.49
CA MET A 610 5.15 22.25 -14.80
C MET A 610 4.61 21.29 -15.86
N ALA A 611 4.82 19.98 -15.68
CA ALA A 611 4.29 18.95 -16.58
C ALA A 611 2.75 18.95 -16.69
N ASP A 612 2.03 19.45 -15.71
CA ASP A 612 0.55 19.52 -15.75
C ASP A 612 0.01 20.41 -16.88
N ASN A 613 0.86 21.24 -17.47
CA ASN A 613 0.52 22.12 -18.60
C ASN A 613 0.92 21.55 -19.98
N HIS A 614 1.51 20.34 -20.01
CA HIS A 614 2.12 19.76 -21.20
C HIS A 614 1.52 18.43 -21.58
N SER A 615 1.64 18.05 -22.86
CA SER A 615 1.13 16.80 -23.38
C SER A 615 2.24 15.75 -23.52
N HIS A 616 1.87 14.48 -23.43
CA HIS A 616 2.77 13.34 -23.67
C HIS A 616 3.97 13.22 -22.71
N THR A 617 4.00 14.03 -21.65
CA THR A 617 5.06 13.99 -20.63
C THR A 617 4.46 13.71 -19.25
N ILE A 618 5.03 12.74 -18.53
CA ILE A 618 4.70 12.44 -17.14
C ILE A 618 5.96 12.46 -16.28
N ILE A 619 5.87 13.01 -15.08
CA ILE A 619 6.98 13.15 -14.15
C ILE A 619 6.63 12.57 -12.79
N PHE A 620 7.38 11.55 -12.36
CA PHE A 620 7.35 11.01 -11.00
C PHE A 620 8.43 11.67 -10.15
N THR A 621 8.13 12.08 -8.94
CA THR A 621 9.06 12.77 -8.05
C THR A 621 9.19 12.06 -6.70
N ALA A 622 10.41 12.03 -6.14
CA ALA A 622 10.70 11.42 -4.85
C ALA A 622 10.13 12.19 -3.66
N ALA A 623 9.75 13.45 -3.86
CA ALA A 623 9.23 14.33 -2.80
C ALA A 623 8.21 15.31 -3.36
N GLY A 624 7.29 15.76 -2.50
CA GLY A 624 6.36 16.83 -2.79
C GLY A 624 7.03 18.19 -2.98
N GLU A 625 6.22 19.27 -3.03
CA GLU A 625 6.71 20.61 -3.35
C GLU A 625 7.49 21.26 -2.20
N ASP A 626 7.23 20.86 -0.97
CA ASP A 626 7.68 21.50 0.29
C ASP A 626 8.40 20.56 1.26
N GLU A 627 8.83 19.40 0.78
CA GLU A 627 9.49 18.39 1.60
C GLU A 627 10.80 17.86 1.00
N THR A 628 11.56 17.09 1.82
CA THR A 628 12.85 16.52 1.41
C THR A 628 12.72 15.03 1.08
N SER A 629 13.39 14.57 0.01
CA SER A 629 13.56 13.16 -0.29
C SER A 629 14.47 12.45 0.71
N LYS A 630 14.49 11.11 0.69
CA LYS A 630 15.19 10.29 1.69
C LYS A 630 16.24 9.39 1.07
N ALA A 631 17.42 9.39 1.71
CA ALA A 631 18.48 8.45 1.39
C ALA A 631 18.16 7.04 1.92
N ASP A 632 18.76 6.04 1.30
CA ASP A 632 18.61 4.61 1.65
C ASP A 632 19.96 3.92 1.82
N GLU A 633 20.04 2.92 2.67
CA GLU A 633 21.17 2.05 2.94
C GLU A 633 22.50 2.79 3.22
N TYR A 634 22.81 3.07 4.50
CA TYR A 634 24.07 3.70 4.90
C TYR A 634 25.19 2.66 5.09
N ASN A 635 26.24 2.75 4.28
CA ASN A 635 27.45 1.95 4.42
C ASN A 635 28.38 2.58 5.47
N ARG A 636 28.53 1.90 6.62
CA ARG A 636 29.34 2.39 7.76
C ARG A 636 30.85 2.39 7.47
N ASP A 637 31.33 1.45 6.65
CA ASP A 637 32.75 1.31 6.32
C ASP A 637 33.18 2.39 5.31
N TRP A 638 32.33 2.67 4.34
CA TRP A 638 32.57 3.69 3.31
C TRP A 638 32.11 5.08 3.75
N LYS A 639 31.30 5.16 4.80
CA LYS A 639 30.70 6.38 5.37
C LYS A 639 29.87 7.17 4.37
N VAL A 640 29.12 6.47 3.53
CA VAL A 640 28.23 7.06 2.52
C VAL A 640 26.86 6.40 2.55
N TRP A 641 25.86 7.15 2.09
CA TRP A 641 24.59 6.59 1.67
C TRP A 641 24.76 5.94 0.31
N MET A 642 24.33 4.68 0.17
CA MET A 642 24.55 3.88 -1.03
C MET A 642 23.57 4.25 -2.15
N SER A 643 22.32 4.64 -1.81
CA SER A 643 21.29 5.02 -2.76
C SER A 643 20.27 5.97 -2.13
N ASN A 644 19.23 6.34 -2.88
CA ASN A 644 18.05 7.01 -2.38
C ASN A 644 16.85 6.06 -2.42
N ARG A 645 15.91 6.23 -1.50
CA ARG A 645 14.81 5.28 -1.28
C ARG A 645 13.87 5.13 -2.49
N PHE A 646 13.46 6.24 -3.08
CA PHE A 646 12.67 6.27 -4.31
C PHE A 646 13.43 5.60 -5.48
N SER A 647 14.70 5.95 -5.68
CA SER A 647 15.55 5.37 -6.72
C SER A 647 15.72 3.86 -6.55
N ALA A 648 15.97 3.40 -5.31
CA ALA A 648 16.13 1.99 -5.00
C ALA A 648 14.87 1.19 -5.34
N THR A 649 13.69 1.71 -4.98
CA THR A 649 12.40 1.06 -5.29
C THR A 649 12.14 1.03 -6.80
N LEU A 650 12.40 2.14 -7.52
CA LEU A 650 12.28 2.17 -8.98
C LEU A 650 13.18 1.12 -9.65
N GLN A 651 14.44 1.03 -9.21
CA GLN A 651 15.41 0.06 -9.71
C GLN A 651 14.93 -1.39 -9.50
N ASP A 652 14.31 -1.70 -8.36
CA ASP A 652 13.74 -3.02 -8.11
C ASP A 652 12.56 -3.31 -9.05
N CYS A 653 11.65 -2.35 -9.23
CA CYS A 653 10.51 -2.51 -10.14
C CYS A 653 10.97 -2.69 -11.60
N MET A 654 11.94 -1.89 -12.07
CA MET A 654 12.50 -2.03 -13.43
C MET A 654 13.12 -3.40 -13.66
N LYS A 655 13.79 -3.95 -12.65
CA LYS A 655 14.49 -5.24 -12.74
C LYS A 655 13.54 -6.44 -12.66
N ASP A 656 12.62 -6.41 -11.69
CA ASP A 656 11.86 -7.59 -11.29
C ASP A 656 10.45 -7.63 -11.91
N GLU A 657 9.86 -6.48 -12.22
CA GLU A 657 8.48 -6.33 -12.70
C GLU A 657 8.36 -5.22 -13.77
N PRO A 658 9.07 -5.30 -14.90
CA PRO A 658 9.06 -4.22 -15.91
C PRO A 658 7.70 -4.03 -16.60
N ASP A 659 6.85 -5.06 -16.59
CA ASP A 659 5.48 -5.04 -17.11
C ASP A 659 4.46 -4.39 -16.16
N MET A 660 4.92 -3.94 -14.98
CA MET A 660 4.05 -3.30 -13.99
C MET A 660 3.40 -2.04 -14.57
N PRO A 661 2.07 -1.87 -14.48
CA PRO A 661 1.41 -0.63 -14.86
C PRO A 661 1.96 0.59 -14.09
N LEU A 662 2.05 1.75 -14.73
CA LEU A 662 2.60 2.96 -14.10
C LEU A 662 1.78 3.39 -12.85
N ARG A 663 0.48 3.06 -12.80
CA ARG A 663 -0.32 3.30 -11.62
C ARG A 663 0.15 2.44 -10.43
N ASP A 664 0.43 1.16 -10.65
CA ASP A 664 0.93 0.26 -9.61
C ASP A 664 2.37 0.62 -9.22
N LEU A 665 3.17 1.03 -10.19
CA LEU A 665 4.49 1.62 -9.94
C LEU A 665 4.38 2.84 -9.03
N TYR A 666 3.47 3.77 -9.32
CA TYR A 666 3.25 4.95 -8.45
C TYR A 666 2.89 4.53 -7.03
N TYR A 667 1.93 3.61 -6.89
CA TYR A 667 1.52 3.07 -5.60
C TYR A 667 2.70 2.43 -4.85
N ARG A 668 3.51 1.62 -5.54
CA ARG A 668 4.70 0.97 -4.96
C ARG A 668 5.75 2.00 -4.53
N LEU A 669 6.04 2.98 -5.39
CA LEU A 669 6.98 4.05 -5.08
C LEU A 669 6.52 4.88 -3.88
N PHE A 670 5.25 5.27 -3.86
CA PHE A 670 4.66 6.05 -2.77
C PHE A 670 4.78 5.31 -1.43
N GLN A 671 4.41 4.05 -1.38
CA GLN A 671 4.42 3.26 -0.15
C GLN A 671 5.83 2.90 0.35
N SER A 672 6.75 2.62 -0.57
CA SER A 672 8.12 2.25 -0.21
C SER A 672 8.99 3.45 0.15
N THR A 673 8.65 4.66 -0.29
CA THR A 673 9.41 5.89 -0.02
C THR A 673 8.99 6.51 1.30
N VAL A 674 9.22 5.81 2.41
CA VAL A 674 8.86 6.27 3.76
C VAL A 674 9.59 7.57 4.13
N GLY A 675 8.82 8.57 4.57
CA GLY A 675 9.33 9.86 5.05
C GLY A 675 9.38 10.97 4.01
N SER A 676 8.88 10.73 2.79
CA SER A 676 8.52 11.73 1.79
C SER A 676 7.35 11.23 0.94
N HIS A 677 6.64 12.13 0.28
CA HIS A 677 5.47 11.80 -0.54
C HIS A 677 5.83 11.86 -2.02
N VAL A 678 5.92 10.69 -2.63
CA VAL A 678 6.05 10.58 -4.10
C VAL A 678 4.85 11.26 -4.75
N ARG A 679 5.08 12.02 -5.81
CA ARG A 679 4.02 12.70 -6.58
C ARG A 679 4.18 12.40 -8.07
N VAL A 680 3.08 12.56 -8.80
CA VAL A 680 3.01 12.40 -10.25
C VAL A 680 2.41 13.65 -10.84
N TYR A 681 2.99 14.13 -11.92
CA TYR A 681 2.56 15.34 -12.65
C TYR A 681 2.46 15.06 -14.15
N GLY A 682 1.52 15.72 -14.84
CA GLY A 682 1.32 15.57 -16.27
C GLY A 682 0.37 14.45 -16.68
N ILE A 683 -0.43 13.90 -15.77
CA ILE A 683 -1.33 12.77 -16.03
C ILE A 683 -2.34 13.11 -17.13
N ASP A 684 -2.98 14.28 -17.09
CA ASP A 684 -4.01 14.69 -18.06
C ASP A 684 -3.51 14.67 -19.51
N GLY A 685 -2.25 15.04 -19.71
CA GLY A 685 -1.62 15.09 -21.03
C GLY A 685 -0.99 13.75 -21.48
N TYR A 686 -0.68 12.86 -20.55
CA TYR A 686 0.00 11.60 -20.83
C TYR A 686 -0.96 10.46 -21.18
N GLY A 687 -2.06 10.34 -20.47
CA GLY A 687 -3.05 9.28 -20.61
C GLY A 687 -3.15 8.39 -19.39
N SER A 688 -3.96 7.35 -19.48
CA SER A 688 -4.27 6.48 -18.33
C SER A 688 -3.06 5.65 -17.89
N LEU A 689 -2.65 5.81 -16.64
CA LEU A 689 -1.56 5.05 -16.03
C LEU A 689 -1.87 3.56 -15.82
N TYR A 690 -3.12 3.14 -15.94
CA TYR A 690 -3.49 1.72 -15.94
C TYR A 690 -3.04 0.97 -17.19
N LYS A 691 -2.86 1.70 -18.31
CA LYS A 691 -2.51 1.13 -19.61
C LYS A 691 -1.02 1.22 -19.95
N HIS A 692 -0.29 2.13 -19.32
CA HIS A 692 1.14 2.33 -19.55
C HIS A 692 1.98 1.55 -18.56
N SER A 693 3.15 1.08 -18.95
CA SER A 693 4.09 0.34 -18.10
C SER A 693 5.55 0.73 -18.34
N LEU A 694 6.44 0.26 -17.46
CA LEU A 694 7.88 0.46 -17.66
C LEU A 694 8.42 -0.24 -18.90
N GLU A 695 7.76 -1.28 -19.42
CA GLU A 695 8.17 -1.97 -20.66
C GLU A 695 8.22 -1.03 -21.88
N GLU A 696 7.50 0.08 -21.85
CA GLU A 696 7.51 1.06 -22.93
C GLU A 696 8.86 1.80 -23.05
N ILE A 697 9.69 1.70 -22.00
CA ILE A 697 10.99 2.35 -21.92
C ILE A 697 12.14 1.39 -21.56
N MET A 698 11.86 0.13 -21.25
CA MET A 698 12.86 -0.90 -20.85
C MET A 698 13.42 -1.72 -21.99
#